data_5c59dbd4b8d8c0c4668629f91bb1258f
#
_entry.id   5c59dbd4b8d8c0c4668629f91bb1258f
#
_cell.length_a   1.000
_cell.length_b   1.000
_cell.length_c   1.000
_cell.angle_alpha   90.00
_cell.angle_beta   90.00
_cell.angle_gamma   90.00
#
_symmetry.space_group_name_H-M   'P 1'
#
loop_
_entity.id
_entity.type
_entity.pdbx_description
1 polymer ?
#
loop_
_entity_poly.entity_id
_entity_poly.type
_entity_poly.pdbx_seq_one_letter_code
_entity_poly.pdbx_strand_id
1 'polypeptide(L)'
;MHQLGVKTVEAAGFLELSVGGGACAIVMKIPDLTPNASVGLLGPNQRTGNPMKSRCALWSALLCLAILLGGSGDFVSAWAQSPPLNPDLVAAKWQASWIASPLAPAKAPGVFYFRKKIVLTTVPQHYWAHVSADNRFVLHVNGQYAAEGPARGDLFHWRFETVDLAPLLRAGNNVIAAVVWNFGEAAPMAQMSNRTGFLIQGDTETEAAVNTGPEWKVREEAGHPVLSDNRPPGYYAAGPAEEIDGRVIDWSWDQPGDGDSGWGAPKLIGSAATRGAQDAQTNWELVQDLLPPMEHRLDAAGEPVRAEGLPVLPAFPAQPLEIPANTHVTLLLDHRVMLTAYPELTVSGGRDAAIRLTYSEALYDAQGQKGNRNEIAGRQIVGLTDEFFADGGAERHFEPLWWRTWRYLQIEVTTKAEPLRLDGLRAWFTAYPFDMKAAIKGDIPELDGLWTTGWRTARLCAHETYMDAPYWEQLQYVGDTRIQALISYVMTGDSRLARQAILNLDDSRVPEGITQSRYPSAAPQFIPPFSLLWVSMLHDYWMYVDDEPLVKETLPHTRSVLDWFSAQQRPDGLLGRMGWWEFGDWTADYPRGVPPQEADGGSAFLTLQFIEGLRDAEEMELAYGSPERAHRYAARIRRATAALNAQNWDARYGLYADTPAKKSWSIEANTLAVLLDVAPRGERAAILHRLLASKPDAQTTVEGRAIPAMSSPTYYFRFYLSRALEHARMADLYLQQLQPWYDMLHLGLSTWAENPEPTRSDCHAWSASPNYDLLTLVAGIRPDEPGFRKVQITPHLRGLHHLDASMPHASGEIHTVYQLDGTSWTATVTLPAGLSGELVWGTREYPLHAGMQMLRLAGEGK
;
A
#
# COMPACT_ATOMS: atom_id res chain seq x y z
N MET A 1 46.27 8.49 -6.40
CA MET A 1 46.15 9.95 -6.61
C MET A 1 45.56 10.18 -7.98
N HIS A 2 44.25 10.35 -8.11
CA HIS A 2 43.61 10.75 -9.35
C HIS A 2 43.43 12.27 -9.39
N GLN A 3 43.71 12.85 -10.54
CA GLN A 3 43.72 14.29 -10.77
C GLN A 3 42.28 14.84 -10.72
N LEU A 4 42.03 15.83 -9.88
CA LEU A 4 40.84 16.67 -9.88
C LEU A 4 41.00 17.72 -11.01
N GLY A 5 40.12 17.67 -11.99
CA GLY A 5 40.03 18.68 -13.04
C GLY A 5 39.01 19.74 -12.68
N VAL A 6 39.42 21.01 -12.62
CA VAL A 6 38.50 22.14 -12.41
C VAL A 6 38.35 22.87 -13.74
N LYS A 7 37.10 23.02 -14.24
CA LYS A 7 36.78 23.89 -15.38
C LYS A 7 35.88 25.04 -14.91
N THR A 8 36.28 26.25 -15.18
CA THR A 8 35.46 27.45 -14.99
C THR A 8 34.71 27.78 -16.29
N VAL A 9 33.39 27.97 -16.21
CA VAL A 9 32.59 28.46 -17.32
C VAL A 9 32.23 29.93 -17.00
N GLU A 10 32.76 30.85 -17.80
CA GLU A 10 32.55 32.28 -17.65
C GLU A 10 31.18 32.71 -18.20
N ALA A 11 30.06 32.52 -17.52
CA ALA A 11 28.87 33.30 -17.81
C ALA A 11 27.78 33.29 -16.72
N ALA A 12 27.91 32.52 -15.62
CA ALA A 12 26.82 32.39 -14.66
C ALA A 12 27.22 32.21 -13.19
N GLY A 13 28.48 32.34 -12.81
CA GLY A 13 28.92 32.24 -11.40
C GLY A 13 28.73 30.85 -10.76
N PHE A 14 29.00 29.79 -11.51
CA PHE A 14 28.87 28.40 -11.04
C PHE A 14 30.24 27.70 -11.04
N LEU A 15 30.46 26.86 -10.05
CA LEU A 15 31.64 25.97 -9.94
C LEU A 15 31.23 24.52 -10.15
N GLU A 16 31.77 23.86 -11.18
CA GLU A 16 31.49 22.45 -11.46
C GLU A 16 32.71 21.59 -11.02
N LEU A 17 32.46 20.62 -10.17
CA LEU A 17 33.47 19.65 -9.69
C LEU A 17 33.09 18.28 -10.26
N SER A 18 33.98 17.68 -11.07
CA SER A 18 33.79 16.31 -11.55
C SER A 18 34.80 15.36 -10.95
N VAL A 19 34.34 14.23 -10.41
CA VAL A 19 35.17 13.13 -9.93
C VAL A 19 34.89 11.91 -10.81
N GLY A 20 35.96 11.41 -11.42
CA GLY A 20 36.04 10.38 -12.44
C GLY A 20 34.89 9.39 -12.60
N GLY A 21 34.26 9.36 -13.76
CA GLY A 21 33.48 8.26 -14.33
C GLY A 21 31.96 8.30 -14.13
N GLY A 22 31.43 9.13 -13.24
CA GLY A 22 29.99 9.35 -13.09
C GLY A 22 29.73 10.83 -12.88
N ALA A 23 28.87 11.45 -13.70
CA ALA A 23 28.57 12.87 -13.61
C ALA A 23 27.67 13.13 -12.40
N CYS A 24 28.25 13.57 -11.29
CA CYS A 24 27.50 14.22 -10.22
C CYS A 24 27.86 15.71 -10.25
N ALA A 25 26.97 16.56 -10.74
CA ALA A 25 27.16 17.99 -10.76
C ALA A 25 26.58 18.61 -9.48
N ILE A 26 27.43 19.16 -8.63
CA ILE A 26 26.98 19.98 -7.50
C ILE A 26 27.03 21.44 -7.93
N VAL A 27 25.86 22.07 -8.05
CA VAL A 27 25.74 23.48 -8.41
C VAL A 27 25.51 24.27 -7.12
N MET A 28 26.51 25.09 -6.75
CA MET A 28 26.37 26.06 -5.65
C MET A 28 26.28 27.49 -6.21
N LYS A 29 25.27 28.21 -5.78
CA LYS A 29 25.13 29.63 -6.06
C LYS A 29 25.87 30.43 -4.98
N ILE A 30 26.91 31.18 -5.34
CA ILE A 30 27.65 32.05 -4.43
C ILE A 30 27.09 33.48 -4.63
N PRO A 31 26.55 34.13 -3.61
CA PRO A 31 26.21 35.56 -3.70
C PRO A 31 27.49 36.43 -3.56
N ASP A 32 27.65 37.36 -4.46
CA ASP A 32 28.59 38.48 -4.44
C ASP A 32 30.09 38.20 -4.19
N LEU A 33 30.77 37.81 -5.26
CA LEU A 33 32.23 38.00 -5.34
C LEU A 33 32.57 39.04 -6.41
N THR A 34 33.15 40.17 -5.99
CA THR A 34 33.72 41.16 -6.88
C THR A 34 34.91 40.58 -7.63
N PRO A 35 35.23 41.02 -8.87
CA PRO A 35 36.14 40.33 -9.80
C PRO A 35 37.61 40.58 -9.58
N ASN A 36 38.12 40.48 -8.34
CA ASN A 36 39.56 40.59 -8.07
C ASN A 36 39.99 39.77 -6.83
N ALA A 37 39.88 38.45 -6.87
CA ALA A 37 40.57 37.57 -5.93
C ALA A 37 41.08 36.33 -6.66
N SER A 38 42.32 36.40 -7.11
CA SER A 38 43.09 35.27 -7.60
C SER A 38 43.48 34.38 -6.39
N VAL A 39 42.96 33.14 -6.34
CA VAL A 39 43.47 32.13 -5.40
C VAL A 39 44.73 31.52 -5.98
N GLY A 40 45.87 31.97 -5.51
CA GLY A 40 47.16 31.37 -5.82
C GLY A 40 47.39 30.13 -4.99
N LEU A 41 47.67 29.02 -5.64
CA LEU A 41 48.27 27.83 -5.03
C LEU A 41 49.74 28.13 -4.67
N LEU A 42 50.04 28.22 -3.38
CA LEU A 42 51.42 28.34 -2.87
C LEU A 42 52.06 26.95 -2.88
N GLY A 43 53.17 26.84 -3.64
CA GLY A 43 54.14 25.76 -3.58
C GLY A 43 54.96 25.80 -2.26
N PRO A 44 55.67 24.73 -1.91
CA PRO A 44 56.29 24.61 -0.61
C PRO A 44 57.62 25.41 -0.56
N ASN A 45 57.61 26.58 0.09
CA ASN A 45 58.72 27.15 0.85
C ASN A 45 58.51 28.61 1.16
N GLN A 46 58.14 28.91 2.41
CA GLN A 46 58.75 29.86 3.31
C GLN A 46 58.03 29.93 4.65
N ARG A 47 58.76 29.62 5.68
CA ARG A 47 58.37 29.78 7.10
C ARG A 47 58.31 31.24 7.45
N THR A 48 57.25 31.74 8.05
CA THR A 48 57.20 32.52 9.28
C THR A 48 55.75 32.99 9.54
N GLY A 49 55.27 32.79 10.78
CA GLY A 49 54.08 33.51 11.26
C GLY A 49 52.97 32.63 11.86
N ASN A 50 53.02 32.49 13.17
CA ASN A 50 51.96 32.18 14.17
C ASN A 50 51.01 30.99 13.90
N PRO A 51 51.22 29.86 14.59
CA PRO A 51 50.50 28.58 14.34
C PRO A 51 49.04 28.51 14.87
N MET A 52 48.52 29.58 15.46
CA MET A 52 47.21 29.49 16.13
C MET A 52 46.00 29.87 15.21
N LYS A 53 46.22 30.65 14.14
CA LYS A 53 45.11 31.01 13.20
C LYS A 53 44.86 30.00 12.07
N SER A 54 45.89 29.18 11.72
CA SER A 54 45.72 28.16 10.68
C SER A 54 45.03 26.89 11.18
N ARG A 55 45.06 26.63 12.49
CA ARG A 55 44.34 25.46 13.07
C ARG A 55 42.83 25.69 13.15
N CYS A 56 42.38 26.91 13.41
CA CYS A 56 40.93 27.19 13.42
C CYS A 56 40.25 27.06 12.03
N ALA A 57 40.93 27.47 10.95
CA ALA A 57 40.42 27.36 9.61
C ALA A 57 40.33 25.90 9.11
N LEU A 58 41.33 25.07 9.49
CA LEU A 58 41.32 23.65 9.15
C LEU A 58 40.26 22.86 9.97
N TRP A 59 40.05 23.21 11.24
CA TRP A 59 39.02 22.61 12.08
C TRP A 59 37.60 23.06 11.68
N SER A 60 37.42 24.31 11.23
CA SER A 60 36.15 24.75 10.69
C SER A 60 35.83 24.09 9.34
N ALA A 61 36.80 23.89 8.47
CA ALA A 61 36.60 23.16 7.21
C ALA A 61 36.34 21.66 7.41
N LEU A 62 37.02 21.03 8.39
CA LEU A 62 36.81 19.64 8.78
C LEU A 62 35.48 19.47 9.55
N LEU A 63 35.06 20.47 10.36
CA LEU A 63 33.76 20.44 11.03
C LEU A 63 32.63 20.67 10.05
N CYS A 64 32.75 21.53 9.05
CA CYS A 64 31.80 21.68 7.95
C CYS A 64 31.73 20.43 7.06
N LEU A 65 32.88 19.76 6.83
CA LEU A 65 32.91 18.48 6.10
C LEU A 65 32.31 17.33 6.94
N ALA A 66 32.53 17.33 8.25
CA ALA A 66 31.91 16.37 9.17
C ALA A 66 30.41 16.62 9.39
N ILE A 67 29.94 17.87 9.35
CA ILE A 67 28.51 18.23 9.38
C ILE A 67 27.86 17.92 8.03
N LEU A 68 28.58 18.01 6.92
CA LEU A 68 28.10 17.58 5.59
C LEU A 68 28.16 16.05 5.41
N LEU A 69 28.95 15.34 6.19
CA LEU A 69 29.04 13.87 6.20
C LEU A 69 28.31 13.25 7.39
N GLY A 70 27.88 14.03 8.36
CA GLY A 70 27.13 13.62 9.55
C GLY A 70 25.68 14.15 9.56
N GLY A 71 25.23 14.74 8.49
CA GLY A 71 23.84 15.09 8.25
C GLY A 71 23.06 13.85 7.80
N SER A 72 22.18 13.37 8.66
CA SER A 72 21.12 12.39 8.40
C SER A 72 21.55 11.30 7.41
N GLY A 73 21.94 10.17 7.94
CA GLY A 73 22.07 8.95 7.16
C GLY A 73 20.73 8.49 6.63
N ASP A 74 20.12 9.23 5.72
CA ASP A 74 19.25 8.67 4.74
C ASP A 74 20.14 7.79 3.85
N PHE A 75 20.32 6.54 4.27
CA PHE A 75 20.63 5.48 3.34
C PHE A 75 19.42 5.34 2.40
N VAL A 76 19.26 6.29 1.48
CA VAL A 76 18.64 5.98 0.21
C VAL A 76 19.64 5.08 -0.49
N SER A 77 19.65 3.81 -0.10
CA SER A 77 20.21 2.78 -0.96
C SER A 77 19.45 2.93 -2.26
N ALA A 78 20.17 3.24 -3.36
CA ALA A 78 19.64 2.97 -4.69
C ALA A 78 19.28 1.48 -4.66
N TRP A 79 17.99 1.18 -4.54
CA TRP A 79 17.45 -0.17 -4.46
C TRP A 79 17.78 -0.85 -5.79
N ALA A 80 18.92 -1.52 -5.84
CA ALA A 80 19.18 -2.45 -6.91
C ALA A 80 18.04 -3.49 -6.83
N GLN A 81 17.39 -3.76 -7.96
CA GLN A 81 16.48 -4.90 -8.06
C GLN A 81 17.21 -6.12 -7.50
N SER A 82 16.51 -6.94 -6.71
CA SER A 82 17.07 -8.22 -6.27
C SER A 82 17.71 -8.91 -7.47
N PRO A 83 18.94 -9.41 -7.36
CA PRO A 83 19.56 -10.07 -8.49
C PRO A 83 18.69 -11.23 -8.95
N PRO A 84 18.69 -11.58 -10.23
CA PRO A 84 18.04 -12.78 -10.68
C PRO A 84 18.57 -13.97 -9.88
N LEU A 85 17.70 -14.87 -9.47
CA LEU A 85 18.07 -16.08 -8.72
C LEU A 85 19.11 -16.87 -9.53
N ASN A 86 20.13 -17.37 -8.83
CA ASN A 86 21.14 -18.24 -9.43
C ASN A 86 20.44 -19.40 -10.20
N PRO A 87 20.75 -19.61 -11.49
CA PRO A 87 20.11 -20.66 -12.28
C PRO A 87 20.16 -22.06 -11.65
N ASP A 88 21.19 -22.36 -10.86
CA ASP A 88 21.33 -23.64 -10.17
C ASP A 88 20.33 -23.82 -9.03
N LEU A 89 19.68 -22.74 -8.59
CA LEU A 89 18.64 -22.74 -7.57
C LEU A 89 17.21 -22.72 -8.16
N VAL A 90 17.07 -22.55 -9.47
CA VAL A 90 15.76 -22.50 -10.15
C VAL A 90 15.24 -23.90 -10.42
N ALA A 91 13.96 -24.15 -10.07
CA ALA A 91 13.31 -25.47 -10.17
C ALA A 91 14.17 -26.58 -9.57
N ALA A 92 14.85 -26.29 -8.48
CA ALA A 92 15.89 -27.13 -7.88
C ALA A 92 15.62 -27.38 -6.41
N LYS A 93 16.10 -28.52 -5.95
CA LYS A 93 16.25 -28.85 -4.53
C LYS A 93 17.50 -28.13 -3.99
N TRP A 94 17.30 -27.35 -2.92
CA TRP A 94 18.37 -26.62 -2.29
C TRP A 94 19.21 -27.46 -1.34
N GLN A 95 20.44 -27.04 -1.05
CA GLN A 95 21.30 -27.67 -0.03
C GLN A 95 20.79 -27.42 1.38
N ALA A 96 20.23 -26.21 1.63
CA ALA A 96 19.64 -25.85 2.92
C ALA A 96 18.39 -26.68 3.22
N SER A 97 18.22 -27.01 4.49
CA SER A 97 17.02 -27.66 5.00
C SER A 97 16.18 -26.67 5.81
N TRP A 98 14.87 -26.77 5.68
CA TRP A 98 13.97 -26.15 6.64
C TRP A 98 14.25 -26.71 8.04
N ILE A 99 14.39 -25.81 9.03
CA ILE A 99 14.66 -26.15 10.43
C ILE A 99 13.58 -25.60 11.34
N ALA A 100 13.34 -26.27 12.47
CA ALA A 100 12.38 -25.83 13.50
C ALA A 100 12.87 -26.19 14.91
N SER A 101 12.18 -25.67 15.94
CA SER A 101 12.37 -26.14 17.30
C SER A 101 11.92 -27.62 17.43
N PRO A 102 12.72 -28.49 18.05
CA PRO A 102 12.32 -29.89 18.29
C PRO A 102 11.23 -30.02 19.36
N LEU A 103 11.04 -29.00 20.20
CA LEU A 103 10.16 -29.01 21.35
C LEU A 103 8.78 -28.44 21.05
N ALA A 104 8.69 -27.51 20.10
CA ALA A 104 7.43 -26.86 19.78
C ALA A 104 6.52 -27.74 18.92
N PRO A 105 5.20 -27.76 19.19
CA PRO A 105 4.21 -28.31 18.28
C PRO A 105 4.23 -27.61 16.94
N ALA A 106 3.92 -28.32 15.85
CA ALA A 106 4.12 -27.84 14.49
C ALA A 106 3.39 -26.52 14.15
N LYS A 107 2.20 -26.28 14.73
CA LYS A 107 1.37 -25.09 14.48
C LYS A 107 1.00 -24.33 15.76
N ALA A 108 1.67 -24.61 16.87
CA ALA A 108 1.43 -23.85 18.09
C ALA A 108 1.97 -22.42 17.96
N PRO A 109 1.32 -21.43 18.56
CA PRO A 109 1.91 -20.12 18.72
C PRO A 109 3.27 -20.22 19.42
N GLY A 110 4.23 -19.42 18.97
CA GLY A 110 5.55 -19.37 19.59
C GLY A 110 6.50 -18.45 18.85
N VAL A 111 7.50 -17.98 19.57
CA VAL A 111 8.62 -17.19 19.05
C VAL A 111 9.90 -17.98 19.29
N PHE A 112 10.77 -18.03 18.32
CA PHE A 112 11.95 -18.86 18.31
C PHE A 112 13.16 -18.05 17.83
N TYR A 113 14.25 -18.14 18.56
CA TYR A 113 15.55 -17.64 18.13
C TYR A 113 16.33 -18.75 17.45
N PHE A 114 16.84 -18.44 16.26
CA PHE A 114 17.80 -19.27 15.53
C PHE A 114 19.12 -18.54 15.40
N ARG A 115 20.24 -19.24 15.53
CA ARG A 115 21.54 -18.63 15.28
C ARG A 115 22.58 -19.61 14.77
N LYS A 116 23.55 -19.05 14.02
CA LYS A 116 24.75 -19.77 13.56
C LYS A 116 25.96 -18.87 13.65
N LYS A 117 27.10 -19.41 14.13
CA LYS A 117 28.39 -18.72 14.09
C LYS A 117 29.11 -19.15 12.81
N ILE A 118 29.57 -18.20 12.03
CA ILE A 118 30.38 -18.43 10.83
C ILE A 118 31.71 -17.67 10.92
N VAL A 119 32.72 -18.17 10.23
CA VAL A 119 34.06 -17.53 10.20
C VAL A 119 34.39 -17.22 8.77
N LEU A 120 34.66 -15.94 8.48
CA LEU A 120 35.08 -15.49 7.16
C LEU A 120 36.55 -15.04 7.21
N THR A 121 37.35 -15.50 6.26
CA THR A 121 38.75 -15.00 6.11
C THR A 121 38.76 -13.58 5.56
N THR A 122 37.89 -13.28 4.63
CA THR A 122 37.66 -11.97 4.02
C THR A 122 36.15 -11.80 3.73
N VAL A 123 35.68 -10.57 3.74
CA VAL A 123 34.31 -10.27 3.32
C VAL A 123 34.29 -10.04 1.81
N PRO A 124 33.49 -10.80 1.03
CA PRO A 124 33.34 -10.52 -0.39
C PRO A 124 32.56 -9.22 -0.64
N GLN A 125 32.55 -8.75 -1.88
CA GLN A 125 31.81 -7.53 -2.26
C GLN A 125 30.31 -7.69 -2.05
N HIS A 126 29.77 -8.88 -2.32
CA HIS A 126 28.39 -9.29 -2.07
C HIS A 126 28.41 -10.64 -1.38
N TYR A 127 27.39 -10.87 -0.55
CA TYR A 127 27.17 -12.14 0.14
C TYR A 127 25.65 -12.41 0.13
N TRP A 128 25.18 -12.94 -1.00
CA TRP A 128 23.76 -13.13 -1.22
C TRP A 128 23.21 -14.34 -0.47
N ALA A 129 22.10 -14.12 0.23
CA ALA A 129 21.37 -15.16 0.95
C ALA A 129 19.86 -15.07 0.66
N HIS A 130 19.23 -16.23 0.53
CA HIS A 130 17.79 -16.38 0.30
C HIS A 130 17.15 -16.84 1.60
N VAL A 131 16.23 -16.04 2.15
CA VAL A 131 15.70 -16.24 3.50
C VAL A 131 14.19 -16.39 3.47
N SER A 132 13.66 -17.38 4.22
CA SER A 132 12.23 -17.56 4.38
C SER A 132 11.90 -18.13 5.75
N ALA A 133 10.66 -17.97 6.19
CA ALA A 133 10.13 -18.57 7.40
C ALA A 133 8.63 -18.84 7.29
N ASP A 134 8.07 -19.60 8.22
CA ASP A 134 6.65 -19.76 8.41
C ASP A 134 6.34 -19.57 9.91
N ASN A 135 5.65 -18.49 10.35
CA ASN A 135 5.04 -17.46 9.46
C ASN A 135 6.06 -16.45 8.93
N ARG A 136 6.87 -15.83 9.84
CA ARG A 136 7.74 -14.68 9.50
C ARG A 136 9.05 -14.73 10.26
N PHE A 137 10.00 -13.91 9.80
CA PHE A 137 11.29 -13.73 10.44
C PHE A 137 11.72 -12.26 10.47
N VAL A 138 12.60 -11.94 11.42
CA VAL A 138 13.53 -10.82 11.34
C VAL A 138 14.94 -11.38 11.43
N LEU A 139 15.81 -11.03 10.48
CA LEU A 139 17.18 -11.50 10.36
C LEU A 139 18.14 -10.45 10.89
N HIS A 140 19.09 -10.87 11.74
CA HIS A 140 20.15 -10.04 12.26
C HIS A 140 21.53 -10.62 11.87
N VAL A 141 22.49 -9.74 11.63
CA VAL A 141 23.89 -10.09 11.45
C VAL A 141 24.72 -9.29 12.46
N ASN A 142 25.42 -9.97 13.35
CA ASN A 142 26.25 -9.35 14.40
C ASN A 142 25.46 -8.35 15.28
N GLY A 143 24.18 -8.61 15.58
CA GLY A 143 23.31 -7.74 16.37
C GLY A 143 22.71 -6.57 15.59
N GLN A 144 22.86 -6.53 14.27
CA GLN A 144 22.29 -5.49 13.41
C GLN A 144 21.18 -6.06 12.53
N TYR A 145 20.09 -5.33 12.38
CA TYR A 145 18.99 -5.67 11.48
C TYR A 145 19.50 -5.82 10.03
N ALA A 146 19.10 -6.90 9.38
CA ALA A 146 19.46 -7.21 8.00
C ALA A 146 18.24 -7.25 7.07
N ALA A 147 17.17 -7.92 7.47
CA ALA A 147 15.96 -8.07 6.68
C ALA A 147 14.81 -8.62 7.52
N GLU A 148 13.58 -8.45 7.03
CA GLU A 148 12.38 -9.11 7.53
C GLU A 148 11.61 -9.77 6.39
N GLY A 149 10.72 -10.70 6.70
CA GLY A 149 9.91 -11.43 5.73
C GLY A 149 9.37 -12.75 6.27
N PRO A 150 9.01 -13.68 5.37
CA PRO A 150 8.81 -13.47 3.95
C PRO A 150 7.53 -12.69 3.67
N ALA A 151 7.44 -12.06 2.49
CA ALA A 151 6.17 -11.50 2.02
C ALA A 151 5.08 -12.59 1.98
N ARG A 152 3.83 -12.19 2.21
CA ARG A 152 2.68 -13.11 2.24
C ARG A 152 2.49 -13.81 0.90
N GLY A 153 2.26 -15.11 0.95
CA GLY A 153 2.00 -15.97 -0.19
C GLY A 153 1.17 -17.19 0.22
N ASP A 154 1.04 -18.15 -0.68
CA ASP A 154 0.44 -19.46 -0.39
C ASP A 154 1.50 -20.57 -0.43
N LEU A 155 1.11 -21.84 -0.16
CA LEU A 155 2.05 -22.94 -0.10
C LEU A 155 2.69 -23.28 -1.46
N PHE A 156 2.02 -22.95 -2.57
CA PHE A 156 2.54 -23.16 -3.94
C PHE A 156 3.34 -21.98 -4.46
N HIS A 157 3.25 -20.82 -3.77
CA HIS A 157 3.96 -19.58 -4.07
C HIS A 157 4.49 -18.97 -2.77
N TRP A 158 5.25 -19.78 -2.01
CA TRP A 158 5.84 -19.36 -0.74
C TRP A 158 7.04 -18.47 -0.98
N ARG A 159 6.99 -17.23 -0.49
CA ARG A 159 8.00 -16.23 -0.79
C ARG A 159 9.30 -16.46 -0.02
N PHE A 160 10.42 -16.06 -0.61
CA PHE A 160 11.69 -15.87 0.06
C PHE A 160 12.29 -14.52 -0.35
N GLU A 161 12.97 -13.89 0.62
CA GLU A 161 13.71 -12.65 0.43
C GLU A 161 15.12 -12.93 -0.06
N THR A 162 15.66 -12.06 -0.93
CA THR A 162 17.07 -12.11 -1.36
C THR A 162 17.80 -10.92 -0.76
N VAL A 163 18.80 -11.20 0.10
CA VAL A 163 19.46 -10.20 0.94
C VAL A 163 20.98 -10.25 0.73
N ASP A 164 21.63 -9.09 0.55
CA ASP A 164 23.09 -8.97 0.60
C ASP A 164 23.56 -8.77 2.03
N LEU A 165 24.15 -9.77 2.62
CA LEU A 165 24.68 -9.72 3.98
C LEU A 165 26.07 -9.07 4.09
N ALA A 166 26.79 -8.86 2.97
CA ALA A 166 28.17 -8.35 2.96
C ALA A 166 28.35 -7.05 3.77
N PRO A 167 27.46 -6.05 3.72
CA PRO A 167 27.61 -4.82 4.49
C PRO A 167 27.68 -5.00 6.01
N LEU A 168 27.07 -6.08 6.53
CA LEU A 168 26.97 -6.39 7.97
C LEU A 168 28.02 -7.42 8.43
N LEU A 169 28.69 -8.09 7.50
CA LEU A 169 29.72 -9.09 7.77
C LEU A 169 31.10 -8.47 8.02
N ARG A 170 31.93 -9.20 8.75
CA ARG A 170 33.33 -8.82 9.02
C ARG A 170 34.28 -10.01 8.87
N ALA A 171 35.53 -9.76 8.63
CA ALA A 171 36.55 -10.81 8.70
C ALA A 171 36.66 -11.35 10.14
N GLY A 172 36.78 -12.67 10.27
CA GLY A 172 36.71 -13.36 11.56
C GLY A 172 35.35 -13.89 11.88
N ASN A 173 35.00 -13.89 13.16
CA ASN A 173 33.73 -14.46 13.68
C ASN A 173 32.55 -13.53 13.37
N ASN A 174 31.50 -14.14 12.85
CA ASN A 174 30.21 -13.50 12.64
C ASN A 174 29.10 -14.36 13.26
N VAL A 175 28.02 -13.72 13.66
CA VAL A 175 26.77 -14.37 14.10
C VAL A 175 25.67 -13.99 13.13
N ILE A 176 25.05 -15.00 12.54
CA ILE A 176 23.79 -14.88 11.78
C ILE A 176 22.70 -15.34 12.72
N ALA A 177 21.72 -14.50 13.00
CA ALA A 177 20.66 -14.80 13.96
C ALA A 177 19.30 -14.36 13.39
N ALA A 178 18.23 -15.10 13.73
CA ALA A 178 16.87 -14.76 13.33
C ALA A 178 15.90 -14.95 14.49
N VAL A 179 15.00 -14.00 14.70
CA VAL A 179 13.76 -14.24 15.40
C VAL A 179 12.72 -14.73 14.38
N VAL A 180 12.08 -15.85 14.69
CA VAL A 180 11.06 -16.49 13.84
C VAL A 180 9.83 -16.74 14.69
N TRP A 181 8.67 -16.37 14.19
CA TRP A 181 7.43 -16.57 14.93
C TRP A 181 6.32 -17.19 14.09
N ASN A 182 5.42 -17.84 14.80
CA ASN A 182 4.14 -18.32 14.30
C ASN A 182 3.06 -17.94 15.31
N PHE A 183 2.04 -17.23 14.90
CA PHE A 183 0.94 -16.85 15.78
C PHE A 183 -0.15 -17.93 15.90
N GLY A 184 0.01 -19.06 15.22
CA GLY A 184 -0.93 -20.19 15.27
C GLY A 184 -2.34 -19.78 14.86
N GLU A 185 -3.33 -20.08 15.70
CA GLU A 185 -4.73 -19.72 15.47
C GLU A 185 -5.02 -18.21 15.62
N ALA A 186 -4.12 -17.46 16.26
CA ALA A 186 -4.25 -16.01 16.39
C ALA A 186 -3.61 -15.25 15.23
N ALA A 187 -2.99 -15.94 14.27
CA ALA A 187 -2.35 -15.30 13.12
C ALA A 187 -3.30 -14.36 12.36
N PRO A 188 -2.77 -13.30 11.72
CA PRO A 188 -3.54 -12.48 10.78
C PRO A 188 -4.26 -13.36 9.76
N MET A 189 -5.48 -13.01 9.40
CA MET A 189 -6.24 -13.80 8.42
C MET A 189 -5.56 -13.87 7.05
N ALA A 190 -4.77 -12.86 6.70
CA ALA A 190 -3.97 -12.84 5.47
C ALA A 190 -2.74 -13.77 5.52
N GLN A 191 -2.39 -14.32 6.69
CA GLN A 191 -1.21 -15.15 6.88
C GLN A 191 -1.56 -16.64 6.71
N MET A 192 -1.07 -17.24 5.64
CA MET A 192 -1.09 -18.71 5.50
C MET A 192 0.05 -19.36 6.27
N SER A 193 -0.09 -20.64 6.64
CA SER A 193 0.92 -21.40 7.35
C SER A 193 0.77 -22.89 7.06
N ASN A 194 1.91 -23.56 6.88
CA ASN A 194 1.99 -25.01 6.93
C ASN A 194 2.38 -25.49 8.35
N ARG A 195 3.48 -24.97 8.87
CA ARG A 195 4.03 -25.23 10.19
C ARG A 195 5.20 -24.30 10.45
N THR A 196 5.54 -24.01 11.70
CA THR A 196 6.73 -23.21 12.03
C THR A 196 7.99 -23.77 11.39
N GLY A 197 8.76 -22.94 10.73
CA GLY A 197 10.01 -23.28 10.07
C GLY A 197 10.84 -22.05 9.74
N PHE A 198 12.15 -22.26 9.64
CA PHE A 198 13.11 -21.25 9.21
C PHE A 198 14.06 -21.80 8.14
N LEU A 199 14.42 -20.97 7.19
CA LEU A 199 15.27 -21.31 6.06
C LEU A 199 16.19 -20.15 5.71
N ILE A 200 17.46 -20.45 5.50
CA ILE A 200 18.40 -19.56 4.78
C ILE A 200 19.29 -20.40 3.88
N GLN A 201 19.42 -20.00 2.62
CA GLN A 201 20.25 -20.61 1.58
C GLN A 201 21.19 -19.56 1.01
N GLY A 202 22.50 -19.84 0.97
CA GLY A 202 23.47 -19.03 0.21
C GLY A 202 23.28 -19.20 -1.29
N ASP A 203 23.53 -18.14 -2.07
CA ASP A 203 23.34 -18.15 -3.51
C ASP A 203 24.33 -19.09 -4.24
N THR A 204 25.56 -19.19 -3.76
CA THR A 204 26.62 -20.04 -4.29
C THR A 204 27.32 -20.83 -3.20
N GLU A 205 28.31 -21.65 -3.55
CA GLU A 205 29.17 -22.34 -2.58
C GLU A 205 29.95 -21.35 -1.67
N THR A 206 30.17 -20.11 -2.10
CA THR A 206 30.82 -19.07 -1.27
C THR A 206 29.99 -18.73 -0.05
N GLU A 207 28.69 -18.66 -0.22
CA GLU A 207 27.71 -18.34 0.82
C GLU A 207 27.20 -19.58 1.59
N ALA A 208 27.56 -20.80 1.21
CA ALA A 208 27.05 -22.03 1.78
C ALA A 208 27.21 -22.14 3.31
N ALA A 209 28.13 -21.36 3.89
CA ALA A 209 28.33 -21.29 5.33
C ALA A 209 27.06 -20.84 6.10
N VAL A 210 26.13 -20.08 5.49
CA VAL A 210 24.87 -19.67 6.14
C VAL A 210 23.76 -20.68 6.01
N ASN A 211 23.87 -21.69 5.14
CA ASN A 211 22.79 -22.65 4.87
C ASN A 211 22.24 -23.24 6.17
N THR A 212 20.90 -23.30 6.28
CA THR A 212 20.25 -23.95 7.42
C THR A 212 20.47 -25.45 7.37
N GLY A 213 20.77 -25.99 8.56
CA GLY A 213 21.14 -27.36 8.75
C GLY A 213 21.40 -27.69 10.23
N PRO A 214 21.99 -28.87 10.54
CA PRO A 214 22.18 -29.33 11.92
C PRO A 214 23.17 -28.48 12.75
N GLU A 215 23.99 -27.65 12.11
CA GLU A 215 24.94 -26.75 12.79
C GLU A 215 24.28 -25.52 13.39
N TRP A 216 23.08 -25.17 12.95
CA TRP A 216 22.31 -24.11 13.55
C TRP A 216 21.91 -24.47 14.99
N LYS A 217 21.61 -23.43 15.75
CA LYS A 217 21.08 -23.56 17.11
C LYS A 217 19.70 -22.92 17.17
N VAL A 218 18.83 -23.48 18.01
CA VAL A 218 17.48 -22.94 18.22
C VAL A 218 17.18 -22.87 19.71
N ARG A 219 16.43 -21.84 20.09
CA ARG A 219 15.86 -21.68 21.42
C ARG A 219 14.48 -21.09 21.32
N GLU A 220 13.54 -21.59 22.12
CA GLU A 220 12.21 -21.00 22.26
C GLU A 220 12.29 -19.75 23.14
N GLU A 221 11.63 -18.69 22.73
CA GLU A 221 11.51 -17.44 23.48
C GLU A 221 10.22 -17.48 24.32
N ALA A 222 10.37 -17.68 25.61
CA ALA A 222 9.25 -17.84 26.54
C ALA A 222 8.60 -16.49 26.93
N GLY A 223 9.27 -15.37 26.62
CA GLY A 223 8.79 -14.03 26.97
C GLY A 223 7.81 -13.41 25.95
N HIS A 224 7.36 -14.17 24.95
CA HIS A 224 6.39 -13.69 23.95
C HIS A 224 5.14 -14.57 23.90
N PRO A 225 4.27 -14.58 24.92
CA PRO A 225 2.95 -15.18 24.79
C PRO A 225 2.05 -14.32 23.89
N VAL A 226 1.22 -14.96 23.05
CA VAL A 226 0.29 -14.29 22.15
C VAL A 226 -0.98 -13.89 22.90
N LEU A 227 -1.35 -12.61 22.86
CA LEU A 227 -2.56 -12.08 23.49
C LEU A 227 -3.69 -11.95 22.46
N SER A 228 -4.60 -12.94 22.38
CA SER A 228 -5.73 -12.90 21.45
C SER A 228 -6.89 -12.01 21.93
N ASP A 229 -7.04 -11.79 23.22
CA ASP A 229 -8.20 -11.11 23.83
C ASP A 229 -8.07 -9.57 23.89
N ASN A 230 -6.89 -9.00 23.67
CA ASN A 230 -6.63 -7.57 23.69
C ASN A 230 -6.88 -6.89 22.31
N ARG A 231 -7.86 -7.37 21.57
CA ARG A 231 -8.28 -6.83 20.27
C ARG A 231 -9.39 -5.79 20.43
N PRO A 232 -9.51 -4.83 19.49
CA PRO A 232 -10.66 -3.94 19.48
C PRO A 232 -11.97 -4.73 19.28
N PRO A 233 -13.10 -4.25 19.82
CA PRO A 233 -14.39 -4.95 19.68
C PRO A 233 -14.87 -4.98 18.23
N GLY A 234 -15.52 -6.08 17.84
CA GLY A 234 -16.05 -6.28 16.50
C GLY A 234 -15.20 -7.18 15.61
N TYR A 235 -15.40 -7.10 14.29
CA TYR A 235 -14.61 -7.88 13.34
C TYR A 235 -13.20 -7.29 13.21
N TYR A 236 -12.21 -8.11 13.50
CA TYR A 236 -10.80 -7.75 13.43
C TYR A 236 -9.97 -8.93 12.89
N ALA A 237 -9.19 -8.70 11.84
CA ALA A 237 -8.47 -9.74 11.11
C ALA A 237 -6.95 -9.48 11.00
N ALA A 238 -6.45 -8.34 11.48
CA ALA A 238 -5.07 -7.89 11.28
C ALA A 238 -4.02 -8.58 12.18
N GLY A 239 -4.43 -9.45 13.10
CA GLY A 239 -3.52 -10.22 13.93
C GLY A 239 -3.64 -9.93 15.43
N PRO A 240 -2.83 -10.59 16.27
CA PRO A 240 -2.95 -10.46 17.71
C PRO A 240 -2.28 -9.20 18.24
N ALA A 241 -2.67 -8.83 19.46
CA ALA A 241 -1.81 -8.05 20.33
C ALA A 241 -0.66 -8.93 20.86
N GLU A 242 0.39 -8.31 21.33
CA GLU A 242 1.58 -9.00 21.81
C GLU A 242 1.88 -8.66 23.26
N GLU A 243 2.37 -9.64 24.03
CA GLU A 243 2.95 -9.47 25.34
C GLU A 243 4.44 -9.76 25.26
N ILE A 244 5.25 -8.90 25.86
CA ILE A 244 6.68 -9.15 26.05
C ILE A 244 7.03 -9.13 27.52
N ASP A 245 7.43 -10.27 28.07
CA ASP A 245 7.97 -10.38 29.42
C ASP A 245 9.50 -10.25 29.40
N GLY A 246 9.98 -9.01 29.53
CA GLY A 246 11.41 -8.70 29.54
C GLY A 246 12.20 -9.39 30.61
N ARG A 247 11.56 -9.89 31.69
CA ARG A 247 12.20 -10.58 32.81
C ARG A 247 12.78 -11.95 32.43
N VAL A 248 12.28 -12.54 31.31
CA VAL A 248 12.72 -13.87 30.83
C VAL A 248 13.41 -13.85 29.48
N ILE A 249 13.41 -12.70 28.79
CA ILE A 249 14.07 -12.51 27.49
C ILE A 249 15.58 -12.55 27.63
N ASP A 250 16.28 -13.19 26.71
CA ASP A 250 17.71 -13.05 26.53
C ASP A 250 18.05 -11.87 25.62
N TRP A 251 18.34 -10.72 26.20
CA TRP A 251 18.68 -9.49 25.49
C TRP A 251 19.99 -9.55 24.67
N SER A 252 20.70 -10.69 24.69
CA SER A 252 21.96 -10.89 23.96
C SER A 252 21.86 -11.99 22.90
N TRP A 253 20.66 -12.43 22.53
CA TRP A 253 20.43 -13.59 21.68
C TRP A 253 21.08 -13.49 20.28
N ASP A 254 21.25 -12.29 19.73
CA ASP A 254 21.83 -11.99 18.41
C ASP A 254 23.27 -11.47 18.46
N GLN A 255 23.80 -11.32 19.68
CA GLN A 255 25.14 -10.75 19.87
C GLN A 255 26.25 -11.81 19.70
N PRO A 256 27.45 -11.40 19.25
CA PRO A 256 28.60 -12.27 19.12
C PRO A 256 29.18 -12.72 20.48
N GLY A 257 28.35 -13.19 21.39
CA GLY A 257 28.76 -13.68 22.73
C GLY A 257 29.17 -15.15 22.73
N ASP A 258 29.78 -15.64 23.84
CA ASP A 258 30.38 -16.95 23.93
C ASP A 258 29.45 -18.07 24.38
N GLY A 259 28.23 -17.75 24.82
CA GLY A 259 27.35 -18.72 25.46
C GLY A 259 26.39 -19.43 24.49
N ASP A 260 26.54 -20.77 24.33
CA ASP A 260 25.52 -21.62 23.75
C ASP A 260 24.67 -22.34 24.83
N SER A 261 24.73 -21.87 26.08
CA SER A 261 23.93 -22.37 27.16
C SER A 261 22.44 -22.11 26.89
N GLY A 262 21.61 -23.16 27.00
CA GLY A 262 20.18 -23.08 26.71
C GLY A 262 19.81 -23.16 25.21
N TRP A 263 20.81 -23.22 24.29
CA TRP A 263 20.59 -23.43 22.87
C TRP A 263 20.65 -24.94 22.52
N GLY A 264 19.61 -25.40 21.77
CA GLY A 264 19.52 -26.79 21.31
C GLY A 264 19.86 -26.94 19.83
N ALA A 265 19.98 -28.18 19.38
CA ALA A 265 20.04 -28.50 17.95
C ALA A 265 18.63 -28.35 17.32
N PRO A 266 18.48 -27.79 16.12
CA PRO A 266 17.19 -27.73 15.47
C PRO A 266 16.74 -29.12 14.97
N LYS A 267 15.45 -29.26 14.78
CA LYS A 267 14.85 -30.38 14.06
C LYS A 267 14.90 -30.06 12.56
N LEU A 268 15.48 -30.97 11.77
CA LEU A 268 15.40 -30.87 10.31
C LEU A 268 14.00 -31.31 9.86
N ILE A 269 13.35 -30.50 9.02
CA ILE A 269 12.03 -30.80 8.44
C ILE A 269 12.19 -31.49 7.09
N GLY A 270 13.03 -30.94 6.21
CA GLY A 270 13.29 -31.43 4.87
C GLY A 270 14.08 -30.39 4.07
N SER A 271 14.68 -30.81 2.97
CA SER A 271 15.37 -29.90 2.06
C SER A 271 14.38 -28.89 1.47
N ALA A 272 14.81 -27.64 1.36
CA ALA A 272 14.06 -26.63 0.64
C ALA A 272 14.08 -26.92 -0.88
N ALA A 273 13.07 -26.41 -1.59
CA ALA A 273 12.98 -26.55 -3.02
C ALA A 273 12.21 -25.35 -3.61
N THR A 274 12.69 -24.86 -4.74
CA THR A 274 11.93 -23.88 -5.52
C THR A 274 10.82 -24.54 -6.33
N ARG A 275 9.79 -23.77 -6.63
CA ARG A 275 8.65 -24.25 -7.42
C ARG A 275 9.12 -24.91 -8.73
N GLY A 276 8.56 -26.08 -9.04
CA GLY A 276 8.90 -26.87 -10.21
C GLY A 276 10.02 -27.90 -9.98
N ALA A 277 10.61 -27.98 -8.77
CA ALA A 277 11.58 -29.01 -8.44
C ALA A 277 10.93 -30.40 -8.36
N GLN A 278 11.62 -31.43 -8.94
CA GLN A 278 11.05 -32.80 -8.99
C GLN A 278 10.98 -33.50 -7.62
N ASP A 279 11.91 -33.19 -6.73
CA ASP A 279 12.10 -33.89 -5.46
C ASP A 279 11.81 -33.02 -4.25
N ALA A 280 10.76 -32.18 -4.31
CA ALA A 280 10.33 -31.38 -3.18
C ALA A 280 9.98 -32.29 -1.99
N GLN A 281 10.60 -32.05 -0.82
CA GLN A 281 10.40 -32.83 0.41
C GLN A 281 9.53 -32.11 1.44
N THR A 282 9.10 -30.90 1.12
CA THR A 282 8.29 -30.02 1.99
C THR A 282 7.10 -29.50 1.24
N ASN A 283 6.14 -28.94 1.95
CA ASN A 283 4.91 -28.38 1.34
C ASN A 283 5.07 -26.91 0.89
N TRP A 284 6.22 -26.29 1.10
CA TRP A 284 6.49 -24.94 0.64
C TRP A 284 7.16 -24.99 -0.73
N GLU A 285 6.48 -24.54 -1.77
CA GLU A 285 7.08 -24.32 -3.09
C GLU A 285 7.61 -22.89 -3.15
N LEU A 286 8.94 -22.75 -3.08
CA LEU A 286 9.57 -21.45 -2.95
C LEU A 286 9.55 -20.66 -4.25
N VAL A 287 9.20 -19.37 -4.15
CA VAL A 287 9.29 -18.38 -5.22
C VAL A 287 9.97 -17.11 -4.70
N GLN A 288 10.81 -16.49 -5.53
CA GLN A 288 11.49 -15.25 -5.15
C GLN A 288 10.48 -14.11 -4.99
N ASP A 289 10.60 -13.32 -3.92
CA ASP A 289 9.94 -12.04 -3.85
C ASP A 289 10.64 -11.03 -4.77
N LEU A 290 9.87 -10.41 -5.64
CA LEU A 290 10.35 -9.41 -6.61
C LEU A 290 9.95 -7.99 -6.24
N LEU A 291 9.22 -7.81 -5.14
CA LEU A 291 8.91 -6.48 -4.62
C LEU A 291 10.16 -5.86 -3.97
N PRO A 292 10.26 -4.54 -3.97
CA PRO A 292 11.27 -3.85 -3.16
C PRO A 292 10.99 -4.10 -1.68
N PRO A 293 12.02 -4.12 -0.82
CA PRO A 293 11.81 -4.13 0.62
C PRO A 293 10.90 -2.98 1.07
N MET A 294 10.10 -3.22 2.11
CA MET A 294 9.22 -2.20 2.68
C MET A 294 10.05 -1.05 3.26
N GLU A 295 9.47 0.14 3.30
CA GLU A 295 10.11 1.25 4.00
C GLU A 295 10.32 0.91 5.47
N HIS A 296 11.47 1.31 5.99
CA HIS A 296 11.81 1.25 7.40
C HIS A 296 12.48 2.58 7.77
N ARG A 297 11.65 3.61 7.97
CA ARG A 297 12.07 5.00 8.14
C ARG A 297 11.64 5.54 9.51
N LEU A 298 12.57 6.21 10.19
CA LEU A 298 12.25 6.83 11.46
C LEU A 298 11.23 7.95 11.30
N ASP A 299 10.18 7.92 12.13
CA ASP A 299 9.15 8.95 12.24
C ASP A 299 8.86 9.25 13.72
N ALA A 300 8.11 10.31 13.99
CA ALA A 300 7.64 10.61 15.32
C ALA A 300 6.55 9.63 15.76
N ALA A 301 6.50 9.26 17.03
CA ALA A 301 5.42 8.41 17.55
C ALA A 301 4.16 9.21 17.98
N GLY A 302 4.24 10.54 17.98
CA GLY A 302 3.20 11.46 18.38
C GLY A 302 3.64 12.42 19.50
N GLU A 303 2.83 13.45 19.72
CA GLU A 303 3.02 14.44 20.79
C GLU A 303 2.07 14.20 21.97
N PRO A 304 2.48 14.45 23.20
CA PRO A 304 1.61 14.26 24.37
C PRO A 304 0.48 15.29 24.37
N VAL A 305 -0.76 14.81 24.50
CA VAL A 305 -1.96 15.65 24.48
C VAL A 305 -2.80 15.53 25.77
N ARG A 306 -2.60 14.45 26.54
CA ARG A 306 -3.25 14.22 27.84
C ARG A 306 -2.36 13.35 28.72
N ALA A 307 -2.31 13.63 30.00
CA ALA A 307 -1.62 12.83 31.00
C ALA A 307 -2.45 12.74 32.28
N GLU A 308 -2.44 11.56 32.91
CA GLU A 308 -3.04 11.30 34.24
C GLU A 308 -1.98 10.69 35.14
N GLY A 309 -2.06 10.95 36.44
CA GLY A 309 -1.06 10.50 37.43
C GLY A 309 0.25 11.32 37.42
N LEU A 310 0.32 12.38 36.62
CA LEU A 310 1.45 13.32 36.58
C LEU A 310 0.98 14.73 36.90
N PRO A 311 1.84 15.56 37.56
CA PRO A 311 1.45 16.94 37.94
C PRO A 311 1.35 17.89 36.75
N VAL A 312 2.04 17.61 35.64
CA VAL A 312 2.06 18.41 34.41
C VAL A 312 2.15 17.48 33.20
N LEU A 313 1.74 17.99 32.03
CA LEU A 313 1.91 17.27 30.77
C LEU A 313 3.43 17.17 30.48
N PRO A 314 3.98 15.95 30.31
CA PRO A 314 5.42 15.76 30.10
C PRO A 314 5.83 16.11 28.66
N ALA A 315 7.12 16.35 28.45
CA ALA A 315 7.69 16.53 27.12
C ALA A 315 8.12 15.20 26.44
N PHE A 316 7.67 14.07 26.94
CA PHE A 316 7.92 12.75 26.32
C PHE A 316 7.12 12.62 24.99
N PRO A 317 7.68 12.06 23.91
CA PRO A 317 8.97 11.36 23.84
C PRO A 317 10.19 12.25 23.51
N ALA A 318 10.01 13.55 23.34
CA ALA A 318 11.15 14.46 23.06
C ALA A 318 12.18 14.52 24.19
N GLN A 319 11.77 14.22 25.42
CA GLN A 319 12.64 14.09 26.59
C GLN A 319 12.22 12.83 27.37
N PRO A 320 13.19 12.16 28.03
CA PRO A 320 12.89 11.02 28.90
C PRO A 320 11.91 11.40 30.03
N LEU A 321 11.11 10.43 30.49
CA LEU A 321 10.13 10.59 31.56
C LEU A 321 10.43 9.64 32.71
N GLU A 322 10.69 10.18 33.90
CA GLU A 322 10.85 9.41 35.15
C GLU A 322 9.47 9.17 35.79
N ILE A 323 9.14 7.92 36.08
CA ILE A 323 7.92 7.51 36.77
C ILE A 323 8.30 6.94 38.13
N PRO A 324 7.87 7.57 39.26
CA PRO A 324 8.21 7.10 40.60
C PRO A 324 7.74 5.67 40.87
N ALA A 325 8.36 5.02 41.86
CA ALA A 325 7.90 3.73 42.37
C ALA A 325 6.45 3.78 42.87
N ASN A 326 5.72 2.66 42.78
CA ASN A 326 4.32 2.49 43.20
C ASN A 326 3.38 3.55 42.62
N THR A 327 3.57 3.91 41.35
CA THR A 327 2.80 4.94 40.66
C THR A 327 2.08 4.34 39.46
N HIS A 328 0.89 4.88 39.16
CA HIS A 328 0.18 4.59 37.90
C HIS A 328 0.09 5.89 37.10
N VAL A 329 0.49 5.82 35.82
CA VAL A 329 0.51 6.94 34.89
C VAL A 329 -0.14 6.54 33.58
N THR A 330 -0.95 7.42 33.03
CA THR A 330 -1.49 7.30 31.67
C THR A 330 -1.05 8.51 30.84
N LEU A 331 -0.52 8.28 29.65
CA LEU A 331 -0.10 9.30 28.71
C LEU A 331 -0.72 9.03 27.35
N LEU A 332 -1.48 9.97 26.79
CA LEU A 332 -2.03 9.92 25.44
C LEU A 332 -1.21 10.77 24.51
N LEU A 333 -0.76 10.19 23.41
CA LEU A 333 -0.06 10.85 22.31
C LEU A 333 -0.99 10.97 21.08
N ASP A 334 -0.89 12.06 20.34
CA ASP A 334 -1.54 12.29 19.04
C ASP A 334 -0.45 12.49 17.98
N HIS A 335 -0.38 11.62 17.00
CA HIS A 335 0.51 11.77 15.85
C HIS A 335 -0.01 12.77 14.82
N ARG A 336 -1.23 13.30 15.01
CA ARG A 336 -1.95 14.22 14.12
C ARG A 336 -2.47 13.60 12.84
N VAL A 337 -1.76 12.65 12.29
CA VAL A 337 -2.19 11.88 11.12
C VAL A 337 -2.05 10.38 11.40
N MET A 338 -2.75 9.57 10.65
CA MET A 338 -2.61 8.12 10.70
C MET A 338 -1.24 7.69 10.16
N LEU A 339 -0.64 6.66 10.76
CA LEU A 339 0.57 6.01 10.25
C LEU A 339 0.52 4.50 10.48
N THR A 340 1.37 3.79 9.75
CA THR A 340 1.71 2.37 9.94
C THR A 340 3.18 2.28 10.33
N ALA A 341 3.50 1.71 11.48
CA ALA A 341 4.87 1.68 11.97
C ALA A 341 5.10 0.57 13.01
N TYR A 342 6.36 0.22 13.23
CA TYR A 342 6.81 -0.50 14.43
C TYR A 342 7.06 0.54 15.53
N PRO A 343 6.33 0.50 16.65
CA PRO A 343 6.61 1.34 17.80
C PRO A 343 7.77 0.74 18.60
N GLU A 344 8.88 1.46 18.72
CA GLU A 344 10.03 1.09 19.54
C GLU A 344 10.03 1.93 20.82
N LEU A 345 9.69 1.31 21.95
CA LEU A 345 9.77 1.92 23.28
C LEU A 345 11.06 1.50 23.99
N THR A 346 11.86 2.46 24.43
CA THR A 346 13.07 2.21 25.22
C THR A 346 12.82 2.58 26.67
N VAL A 347 13.18 1.67 27.61
CA VAL A 347 13.01 1.87 29.05
C VAL A 347 14.22 1.47 29.87
N SER A 348 14.36 2.04 31.05
CA SER A 348 15.40 1.68 32.03
C SER A 348 14.84 1.61 33.44
N GLY A 349 15.27 0.62 34.22
CA GLY A 349 14.82 0.37 35.59
C GLY A 349 13.43 -0.24 35.66
N GLY A 350 12.70 0.03 36.74
CA GLY A 350 11.29 -0.37 36.88
C GLY A 350 11.04 -1.87 36.90
N ARG A 351 11.86 -2.66 37.61
CA ARG A 351 11.63 -4.11 37.71
C ARG A 351 10.16 -4.41 38.06
N ASP A 352 9.56 -5.33 37.32
CA ASP A 352 8.17 -5.77 37.40
C ASP A 352 7.13 -4.65 37.07
N ALA A 353 7.56 -3.53 36.50
CA ALA A 353 6.62 -2.53 35.98
C ALA A 353 5.88 -3.12 34.77
N ALA A 354 4.57 -2.89 34.72
CA ALA A 354 3.71 -3.22 33.60
C ALA A 354 3.49 -1.96 32.74
N ILE A 355 3.71 -2.09 31.43
CA ILE A 355 3.54 -1.03 30.45
C ILE A 355 2.58 -1.54 29.38
N ARG A 356 1.56 -0.73 29.05
CA ARG A 356 0.57 -1.06 28.02
C ARG A 356 0.59 0.02 26.95
N LEU A 357 0.60 -0.39 25.69
CA LEU A 357 0.51 0.49 24.53
C LEU A 357 -0.78 0.20 23.77
N THR A 358 -1.72 1.15 23.81
CA THR A 358 -3.00 1.03 23.10
C THR A 358 -3.01 1.93 21.87
N TYR A 359 -3.25 1.32 20.70
CA TYR A 359 -3.26 1.97 19.40
C TYR A 359 -4.68 2.17 18.89
N SER A 360 -4.99 3.35 18.33
CA SER A 360 -6.32 3.62 17.79
C SER A 360 -6.29 4.63 16.63
N GLU A 361 -7.21 4.46 15.69
CA GLU A 361 -7.45 5.41 14.60
C GLU A 361 -8.07 6.72 15.12
N ALA A 362 -8.93 6.65 16.13
CA ALA A 362 -9.68 7.76 16.69
C ALA A 362 -9.95 7.55 18.18
N LEU A 363 -10.39 8.60 18.85
CA LEU A 363 -10.94 8.53 20.21
C LEU A 363 -12.47 8.44 20.17
N TYR A 364 -13.06 7.86 21.21
CA TYR A 364 -14.49 7.57 21.29
C TYR A 364 -15.14 8.32 22.46
N ASP A 365 -16.36 8.80 22.25
CA ASP A 365 -17.18 9.34 23.33
C ASP A 365 -17.82 8.23 24.20
N ALA A 366 -18.60 8.63 25.22
CA ALA A 366 -19.28 7.67 26.10
C ALA A 366 -20.35 6.82 25.41
N GLN A 367 -20.77 7.17 24.19
CA GLN A 367 -21.70 6.45 23.36
C GLN A 367 -21.00 5.55 22.31
N GLY A 368 -19.67 5.54 22.31
CA GLY A 368 -18.87 4.77 21.35
C GLY A 368 -18.79 5.41 19.96
N GLN A 369 -19.04 6.72 19.84
CA GLN A 369 -18.96 7.45 18.59
C GLN A 369 -17.60 8.16 18.44
N LYS A 370 -17.05 8.15 17.24
CA LYS A 370 -15.79 8.83 16.94
C LYS A 370 -15.93 10.35 16.83
N GLY A 371 -17.00 10.86 16.22
CA GLY A 371 -17.25 12.27 16.00
C GLY A 371 -16.11 13.00 15.30
N ASN A 372 -15.78 14.23 15.72
CA ASN A 372 -14.62 14.94 15.18
C ASN A 372 -13.32 14.32 15.73
N ARG A 373 -12.43 13.89 14.82
CA ARG A 373 -11.18 13.16 15.15
C ARG A 373 -10.14 14.02 15.88
N ASN A 374 -10.33 15.35 15.93
CA ASN A 374 -9.44 16.26 16.65
C ASN A 374 -9.91 16.53 18.09
N GLU A 375 -11.08 16.04 18.49
CA GLU A 375 -11.60 16.20 19.85
C GLU A 375 -10.96 15.20 20.80
N ILE A 376 -10.35 15.69 21.90
CA ILE A 376 -9.66 14.88 22.90
C ILE A 376 -10.38 14.91 24.24
N ALA A 377 -10.98 16.06 24.61
CA ALA A 377 -11.61 16.25 25.89
C ALA A 377 -12.83 15.34 26.08
N GLY A 378 -12.86 14.59 27.18
CA GLY A 378 -13.95 13.66 27.52
C GLY A 378 -14.01 12.40 26.66
N ARG A 379 -13.03 12.16 25.79
CA ARG A 379 -12.96 10.98 24.94
C ARG A 379 -12.02 9.94 25.51
N GLN A 380 -12.28 8.67 25.17
CA GLN A 380 -11.52 7.50 25.58
C GLN A 380 -10.87 6.84 24.37
N ILE A 381 -9.72 6.19 24.58
CA ILE A 381 -9.12 5.33 23.58
C ILE A 381 -9.70 3.90 23.66
N VAL A 382 -10.01 3.32 22.54
CA VAL A 382 -10.38 1.91 22.40
C VAL A 382 -9.59 1.36 21.22
N GLY A 383 -8.80 0.29 21.46
CA GLY A 383 -7.95 -0.22 20.39
C GLY A 383 -7.21 -1.50 20.75
N LEU A 384 -6.32 -1.90 19.84
CA LEU A 384 -5.37 -3.00 20.05
C LEU A 384 -4.38 -2.60 21.15
N THR A 385 -4.07 -3.50 22.09
CA THR A 385 -3.21 -3.19 23.23
C THR A 385 -2.11 -4.23 23.41
N ASP A 386 -0.86 -3.81 23.19
CA ASP A 386 0.34 -4.59 23.54
C ASP A 386 0.75 -4.35 24.99
N GLU A 387 1.41 -5.35 25.61
CA GLU A 387 1.87 -5.29 26.99
C GLU A 387 3.36 -5.62 27.11
N PHE A 388 4.07 -4.91 27.97
CA PHE A 388 5.48 -5.13 28.26
C PHE A 388 5.74 -5.14 29.77
N PHE A 389 6.50 -6.13 30.26
CA PHE A 389 6.95 -6.22 31.64
C PHE A 389 8.46 -5.99 31.72
N ALA A 390 8.87 -4.92 32.45
CA ALA A 390 10.27 -4.55 32.56
C ALA A 390 11.05 -5.47 33.51
N ASP A 391 12.30 -5.80 33.16
CA ASP A 391 13.21 -6.62 33.96
C ASP A 391 14.03 -5.82 34.97
N GLY A 392 13.95 -4.47 34.96
CA GLY A 392 14.78 -3.57 35.77
C GLY A 392 16.14 -3.28 35.14
N GLY A 393 16.44 -3.74 33.94
CA GLY A 393 17.68 -3.43 33.22
C GLY A 393 17.65 -2.05 32.60
N ALA A 394 18.79 -1.61 32.03
CA ALA A 394 18.90 -0.35 31.31
C ALA A 394 18.74 -0.58 29.81
N GLU A 395 18.19 0.44 29.12
CA GLU A 395 18.06 0.48 27.66
C GLU A 395 17.41 -0.79 27.08
N ARG A 396 16.25 -1.20 27.66
CA ARG A 396 15.44 -2.30 27.15
C ARG A 396 14.53 -1.78 26.05
N HIS A 397 14.57 -2.47 24.90
CA HIS A 397 13.77 -2.11 23.75
C HIS A 397 12.56 -3.04 23.65
N PHE A 398 11.36 -2.44 23.67
CA PHE A 398 10.12 -3.12 23.35
C PHE A 398 9.73 -2.73 21.92
N GLU A 399 9.58 -3.72 21.06
CA GLU A 399 9.09 -3.58 19.70
C GLU A 399 8.25 -4.82 19.36
N PRO A 400 6.98 -4.68 18.92
CA PRO A 400 6.16 -5.81 18.52
C PRO A 400 6.70 -6.45 17.23
N LEU A 401 6.43 -7.74 17.05
CA LEU A 401 6.88 -8.52 15.89
C LEU A 401 6.16 -8.14 14.59
N TRP A 402 5.04 -7.41 14.70
CA TRP A 402 4.30 -6.90 13.54
C TRP A 402 3.93 -5.43 13.76
N TRP A 403 4.02 -4.63 12.69
CA TRP A 403 3.71 -3.20 12.73
C TRP A 403 2.27 -2.92 13.18
N ARG A 404 2.07 -1.73 13.72
CA ARG A 404 0.80 -1.22 14.23
C ARG A 404 0.34 -0.03 13.39
N THR A 405 -0.97 0.27 13.48
CA THR A 405 -1.58 1.44 12.84
C THR A 405 -2.19 2.30 13.93
N TRP A 406 -1.90 3.58 13.92
CA TRP A 406 -2.51 4.51 14.87
C TRP A 406 -2.46 5.95 14.38
N ARG A 407 -3.37 6.75 14.91
CA ARG A 407 -3.24 8.19 15.08
C ARG A 407 -3.01 8.50 16.56
N TYR A 408 -3.77 7.84 17.43
CA TYR A 408 -3.67 7.98 18.88
C TYR A 408 -2.97 6.76 19.47
N LEU A 409 -1.98 7.02 20.34
CA LEU A 409 -1.25 6.02 21.11
C LEU A 409 -1.34 6.37 22.60
N GLN A 410 -1.87 5.46 23.41
CA GLN A 410 -1.88 5.59 24.86
C GLN A 410 -0.83 4.68 25.48
N ILE A 411 -0.04 5.24 26.39
CA ILE A 411 0.93 4.51 27.21
C ILE A 411 0.41 4.52 28.62
N GLU A 412 0.14 3.35 29.19
CA GLU A 412 -0.18 3.14 30.58
C GLU A 412 1.00 2.48 31.28
N VAL A 413 1.43 3.03 32.40
CA VAL A 413 2.55 2.50 33.18
C VAL A 413 2.13 2.29 34.61
N THR A 414 2.36 1.10 35.14
CA THR A 414 2.19 0.78 36.55
C THR A 414 3.51 0.29 37.14
N THR A 415 4.21 1.13 37.89
CA THR A 415 5.47 0.78 38.56
C THR A 415 5.23 0.00 39.84
N LYS A 416 6.20 -0.82 40.23
CA LYS A 416 6.27 -1.52 41.53
C LYS A 416 7.25 -0.82 42.46
N ALA A 417 8.07 -1.57 43.19
CA ALA A 417 9.02 -1.06 44.20
C ALA A 417 10.14 -0.18 43.64
N GLU A 418 10.38 -0.24 42.31
CA GLU A 418 11.42 0.53 41.66
C GLU A 418 10.83 1.57 40.70
N PRO A 419 11.46 2.76 40.57
CA PRO A 419 11.07 3.74 39.58
C PRO A 419 11.41 3.24 38.18
N LEU A 420 10.60 3.63 37.18
CA LEU A 420 10.83 3.35 35.76
C LEU A 420 11.17 4.65 35.06
N ARG A 421 12.11 4.59 34.12
CA ARG A 421 12.37 5.66 33.17
C ARG A 421 11.97 5.22 31.78
N LEU A 422 11.08 5.97 31.15
CA LEU A 422 10.84 5.91 29.72
C LEU A 422 11.95 6.73 29.04
N ASP A 423 12.88 6.06 28.38
CA ASP A 423 14.05 6.71 27.74
C ASP A 423 13.68 7.36 26.42
N GLY A 424 12.77 6.76 25.66
CA GLY A 424 12.30 7.26 24.37
C GLY A 424 11.22 6.39 23.76
N LEU A 425 10.55 6.94 22.76
CA LEU A 425 9.60 6.21 21.90
C LEU A 425 9.82 6.68 20.47
N ARG A 426 10.01 5.74 19.57
CA ARG A 426 10.20 5.96 18.14
C ARG A 426 9.10 5.25 17.37
N ALA A 427 8.86 5.68 16.14
CA ALA A 427 8.02 4.98 15.19
C ALA A 427 8.85 4.68 13.94
N TRP A 428 9.06 3.40 13.64
CA TRP A 428 9.67 2.99 12.40
C TRP A 428 8.57 2.81 11.35
N PHE A 429 8.35 3.87 10.57
CA PHE A 429 7.34 3.89 9.53
C PHE A 429 7.59 2.79 8.51
N THR A 430 6.53 2.04 8.15
CA THR A 430 6.60 0.98 7.13
C THR A 430 5.41 1.07 6.19
N ALA A 431 5.68 0.94 4.91
CA ALA A 431 4.73 0.85 3.79
C ALA A 431 5.47 0.39 2.54
N TYR A 432 4.75 0.05 1.48
CA TYR A 432 5.37 -0.15 0.17
C TYR A 432 6.07 1.16 -0.29
N PRO A 433 7.32 1.10 -0.79
CA PRO A 433 8.12 2.29 -1.07
C PRO A 433 7.70 3.01 -2.37
N PHE A 434 6.47 3.46 -2.42
CA PHE A 434 5.98 4.27 -3.52
C PHE A 434 6.66 5.63 -3.57
N ASP A 435 7.20 5.99 -4.72
CA ASP A 435 7.73 7.31 -5.02
C ASP A 435 6.65 8.13 -5.76
N MET A 436 6.02 9.09 -5.06
CA MET A 436 4.99 9.94 -5.62
C MET A 436 5.60 10.91 -6.64
N LYS A 437 5.20 10.76 -7.90
CA LYS A 437 5.67 11.59 -9.03
C LYS A 437 4.60 12.53 -9.57
N ALA A 438 3.32 12.21 -9.35
CA ALA A 438 2.23 13.07 -9.78
C ALA A 438 2.14 14.33 -8.92
N ALA A 439 1.68 15.41 -9.53
CA ALA A 439 1.38 16.66 -8.86
C ALA A 439 0.13 17.32 -9.44
N ILE A 440 -0.57 18.08 -8.61
CA ILE A 440 -1.71 18.88 -9.02
C ILE A 440 -1.74 20.19 -8.24
N LYS A 441 -2.05 21.29 -8.92
CA LYS A 441 -2.26 22.62 -8.33
C LYS A 441 -3.39 23.32 -9.07
N GLY A 442 -4.18 24.08 -8.38
CA GLY A 442 -5.29 24.80 -9.01
C GLY A 442 -6.21 25.43 -7.99
N ASP A 443 -7.30 25.99 -8.47
CA ASP A 443 -8.30 26.66 -7.66
C ASP A 443 -9.49 25.75 -7.24
N ILE A 444 -9.23 24.44 -7.15
CA ILE A 444 -10.15 23.48 -6.55
C ILE A 444 -10.18 23.71 -5.02
N PRO A 445 -11.36 23.87 -4.40
CA PRO A 445 -11.45 24.06 -2.95
C PRO A 445 -10.76 22.92 -2.19
N GLU A 446 -10.00 23.27 -1.16
CA GLU A 446 -9.31 22.31 -0.26
C GLU A 446 -8.47 21.23 -0.98
N LEU A 447 -7.95 21.58 -2.18
CA LEU A 447 -7.21 20.63 -3.03
C LEU A 447 -6.06 19.93 -2.30
N ASP A 448 -5.26 20.68 -1.54
CA ASP A 448 -4.13 20.12 -0.79
C ASP A 448 -4.60 19.09 0.24
N GLY A 449 -5.72 19.36 0.93
CA GLY A 449 -6.33 18.43 1.87
C GLY A 449 -6.83 17.16 1.18
N LEU A 450 -7.54 17.29 0.06
CA LEU A 450 -8.02 16.16 -0.74
C LEU A 450 -6.84 15.29 -1.22
N TRP A 451 -5.85 15.93 -1.83
CA TRP A 451 -4.71 15.26 -2.45
C TRP A 451 -3.84 14.51 -1.44
N THR A 452 -3.46 15.19 -0.35
CA THR A 452 -2.56 14.61 0.66
C THR A 452 -3.24 13.55 1.52
N THR A 453 -4.52 13.73 1.87
CA THR A 453 -5.28 12.74 2.63
C THR A 453 -5.54 11.48 1.81
N GLY A 454 -5.92 11.64 0.54
CA GLY A 454 -6.15 10.48 -0.33
C GLY A 454 -4.88 9.72 -0.62
N TRP A 455 -3.76 10.42 -0.89
CA TRP A 455 -2.47 9.75 -1.07
C TRP A 455 -2.01 9.01 0.19
N ARG A 456 -2.15 9.64 1.36
CA ARG A 456 -1.84 8.97 2.64
C ARG A 456 -2.68 7.71 2.82
N THR A 457 -3.97 7.76 2.53
CA THR A 457 -4.87 6.61 2.61
C THR A 457 -4.40 5.46 1.71
N ALA A 458 -4.15 5.76 0.43
CA ALA A 458 -3.69 4.76 -0.54
C ALA A 458 -2.34 4.15 -0.12
N ARG A 459 -1.42 4.98 0.39
CA ARG A 459 -0.09 4.56 0.81
C ARG A 459 -0.10 3.67 2.04
N LEU A 460 -0.89 4.01 3.07
CA LEU A 460 -0.99 3.20 4.30
C LEU A 460 -1.71 1.85 4.05
N CYS A 461 -2.47 1.74 2.97
CA CYS A 461 -3.11 0.50 2.54
C CYS A 461 -2.27 -0.27 1.49
N ALA A 462 -0.98 0.03 1.36
CA ALA A 462 -0.05 -0.67 0.48
C ALA A 462 1.21 -1.07 1.28
N HIS A 463 1.48 -2.36 1.33
CA HIS A 463 2.63 -2.97 1.96
C HIS A 463 3.16 -4.09 1.05
N GLU A 464 3.47 -5.29 1.55
CA GLU A 464 3.80 -6.45 0.71
C GLU A 464 2.62 -6.96 -0.14
N THR A 465 1.40 -6.49 0.16
CA THR A 465 0.17 -6.59 -0.63
C THR A 465 -0.58 -5.27 -0.53
N TYR A 466 -1.53 -5.00 -1.42
CA TYR A 466 -2.57 -4.04 -1.10
C TYR A 466 -3.41 -4.54 0.07
N MET A 467 -4.10 -3.64 0.75
CA MET A 467 -4.98 -3.95 1.88
C MET A 467 -6.23 -3.08 1.79
N ASP A 468 -7.35 -3.62 2.21
CA ASP A 468 -8.57 -2.84 2.42
C ASP A 468 -8.38 -1.76 3.49
N ALA A 469 -7.87 -2.17 4.66
CA ALA A 469 -7.64 -1.32 5.83
C ALA A 469 -6.41 -1.79 6.64
N PRO A 470 -5.48 -0.89 7.01
CA PRO A 470 -4.25 -1.28 7.70
C PRO A 470 -4.46 -1.59 9.19
N TYR A 471 -5.52 -1.04 9.81
CA TYR A 471 -5.83 -1.25 11.24
C TYR A 471 -6.69 -2.49 11.47
N TRP A 472 -7.77 -2.68 10.67
CA TRP A 472 -8.80 -3.67 10.98
C TRP A 472 -8.59 -5.03 10.34
N GLU A 473 -8.12 -5.10 9.10
CA GLU A 473 -8.15 -6.35 8.33
C GLU A 473 -6.81 -6.74 7.69
N GLN A 474 -6.13 -5.83 7.01
CA GLN A 474 -4.90 -6.07 6.24
C GLN A 474 -5.10 -7.15 5.16
N LEU A 475 -6.25 -7.15 4.48
CA LEU A 475 -6.66 -8.15 3.51
C LEU A 475 -6.68 -7.57 2.09
N GLN A 476 -6.14 -8.30 1.12
CA GLN A 476 -6.09 -7.89 -0.28
C GLN A 476 -7.38 -8.30 -1.00
N TYR A 477 -8.46 -7.50 -0.84
CA TYR A 477 -9.72 -7.67 -1.56
C TYR A 477 -9.61 -7.19 -3.01
N VAL A 478 -10.28 -7.91 -3.94
CA VAL A 478 -10.22 -7.58 -5.38
C VAL A 478 -10.81 -6.20 -5.68
N GLY A 479 -11.99 -5.88 -5.11
CA GLY A 479 -12.68 -4.62 -5.39
C GLY A 479 -11.88 -3.40 -4.97
N ASP A 480 -11.26 -3.47 -3.79
CA ASP A 480 -10.37 -2.46 -3.24
C ASP A 480 -9.11 -2.32 -4.09
N THR A 481 -8.47 -3.46 -4.35
CA THR A 481 -7.19 -3.53 -5.06
C THR A 481 -7.27 -2.95 -6.47
N ARG A 482 -8.39 -3.13 -7.19
CA ARG A 482 -8.60 -2.52 -8.51
C ARG A 482 -8.42 -0.99 -8.46
N ILE A 483 -9.05 -0.33 -7.49
CA ILE A 483 -8.99 1.13 -7.34
C ILE A 483 -7.59 1.56 -6.87
N GLN A 484 -7.01 0.83 -5.91
CA GLN A 484 -5.65 1.10 -5.41
C GLN A 484 -4.60 0.99 -6.52
N ALA A 485 -4.70 -0.02 -7.38
CA ALA A 485 -3.81 -0.21 -8.53
C ALA A 485 -3.87 0.98 -9.49
N LEU A 486 -5.08 1.43 -9.84
CA LEU A 486 -5.28 2.60 -10.69
C LEU A 486 -4.67 3.87 -10.08
N ILE A 487 -4.84 4.09 -8.76
CA ILE A 487 -4.20 5.20 -8.05
C ILE A 487 -2.68 5.07 -8.13
N SER A 488 -2.12 3.87 -7.92
CA SER A 488 -0.67 3.64 -7.99
C SER A 488 -0.11 3.99 -9.37
N TYR A 489 -0.79 3.63 -10.46
CA TYR A 489 -0.34 3.93 -11.82
C TYR A 489 -0.23 5.43 -12.05
N VAL A 490 -1.27 6.19 -11.72
CA VAL A 490 -1.32 7.62 -12.02
C VAL A 490 -0.51 8.47 -11.04
N MET A 491 -0.32 8.00 -9.80
CA MET A 491 0.42 8.74 -8.78
C MET A 491 1.94 8.51 -8.86
N THR A 492 2.36 7.29 -9.22
CA THR A 492 3.76 6.86 -9.09
C THR A 492 4.36 6.30 -10.38
N GLY A 493 3.54 5.73 -11.25
CA GLY A 493 3.99 4.92 -12.40
C GLY A 493 4.52 3.54 -12.01
N ASP A 494 4.45 3.15 -10.73
CA ASP A 494 4.88 1.83 -10.26
C ASP A 494 3.74 0.82 -10.34
N SER A 495 3.93 -0.23 -11.12
CA SER A 495 2.94 -1.30 -11.35
C SER A 495 3.31 -2.63 -10.70
N ARG A 496 4.45 -2.74 -10.00
CA ARG A 496 4.97 -4.01 -9.47
C ARG A 496 4.03 -4.63 -8.44
N LEU A 497 3.53 -3.83 -7.49
CA LEU A 497 2.58 -4.32 -6.48
C LEU A 497 1.27 -4.76 -7.12
N ALA A 498 0.76 -4.03 -8.11
CA ALA A 498 -0.44 -4.39 -8.86
C ALA A 498 -0.25 -5.69 -9.67
N ARG A 499 0.92 -5.84 -10.30
CA ARG A 499 1.29 -7.09 -11.00
C ARG A 499 1.25 -8.29 -10.05
N GLN A 500 1.85 -8.16 -8.87
CA GLN A 500 1.82 -9.21 -7.86
C GLN A 500 0.39 -9.50 -7.36
N ALA A 501 -0.43 -8.46 -7.18
CA ALA A 501 -1.83 -8.63 -6.77
C ALA A 501 -2.66 -9.38 -7.81
N ILE A 502 -2.48 -9.08 -9.12
CA ILE A 502 -3.14 -9.82 -10.20
C ILE A 502 -2.79 -11.30 -10.15
N LEU A 503 -1.51 -11.63 -9.97
CA LEU A 503 -1.03 -13.01 -9.88
C LEU A 503 -1.53 -13.70 -8.61
N ASN A 504 -1.42 -13.06 -7.44
CA ASN A 504 -1.94 -13.62 -6.19
C ASN A 504 -3.41 -13.99 -6.31
N LEU A 505 -4.23 -13.10 -6.87
CA LEU A 505 -5.66 -13.34 -7.04
C LEU A 505 -5.93 -14.44 -8.07
N ASP A 506 -5.14 -14.54 -9.13
CA ASP A 506 -5.19 -15.66 -10.07
C ASP A 506 -4.87 -17.00 -9.42
N ASP A 507 -3.83 -17.05 -8.59
CA ASP A 507 -3.43 -18.24 -7.83
C ASP A 507 -4.53 -18.73 -6.87
N SER A 508 -5.47 -17.87 -6.50
CA SER A 508 -6.61 -18.19 -5.64
C SER A 508 -7.75 -18.93 -6.35
N ARG A 509 -7.68 -19.11 -7.70
CA ARG A 509 -8.78 -19.74 -8.46
C ARG A 509 -9.04 -21.16 -7.99
N VAL A 510 -10.32 -21.47 -7.86
CA VAL A 510 -10.78 -22.81 -7.53
C VAL A 510 -11.15 -23.59 -8.82
N PRO A 511 -11.32 -24.93 -8.74
CA PRO A 511 -11.68 -25.73 -9.92
C PRO A 511 -12.96 -25.30 -10.64
N GLU A 512 -13.88 -24.61 -9.95
CA GLU A 512 -15.07 -24.01 -10.54
C GLU A 512 -14.76 -22.89 -11.52
N GLY A 513 -13.60 -22.26 -11.39
CA GLY A 513 -13.10 -21.21 -12.29
C GLY A 513 -13.06 -19.81 -11.70
N ILE A 514 -13.70 -19.56 -10.55
CA ILE A 514 -13.72 -18.23 -9.89
C ILE A 514 -12.55 -18.06 -8.93
N THR A 515 -12.13 -16.82 -8.70
CA THR A 515 -11.13 -16.44 -7.71
C THR A 515 -11.75 -16.35 -6.31
N GLN A 516 -10.92 -16.43 -5.27
CA GLN A 516 -11.34 -15.93 -3.97
C GLN A 516 -11.52 -14.40 -4.01
N SER A 517 -12.29 -13.88 -3.06
CA SER A 517 -12.56 -12.43 -2.97
C SER A 517 -11.38 -11.63 -2.44
N ARG A 518 -10.47 -12.29 -1.72
CA ARG A 518 -9.25 -11.76 -1.10
C ARG A 518 -8.19 -12.84 -1.03
N TYR A 519 -6.96 -12.48 -1.30
CA TYR A 519 -5.85 -13.43 -1.29
C TYR A 519 -4.49 -12.73 -1.23
N PRO A 520 -3.46 -13.27 -0.49
CA PRO A 520 -3.50 -14.52 0.31
C PRO A 520 -4.44 -14.43 1.51
N SER A 521 -5.05 -15.57 1.87
CA SER A 521 -5.93 -15.67 3.05
C SER A 521 -6.00 -17.09 3.59
N ALA A 522 -5.78 -17.27 4.90
CA ALA A 522 -5.94 -18.54 5.58
C ALA A 522 -7.41 -19.00 5.68
N ALA A 523 -8.36 -18.05 5.56
CA ALA A 523 -9.79 -18.31 5.56
C ALA A 523 -10.37 -18.03 4.16
N PRO A 524 -10.65 -19.06 3.35
CA PRO A 524 -11.22 -18.87 2.02
C PRO A 524 -12.54 -18.10 2.07
N GLN A 525 -12.69 -17.13 1.19
CA GLN A 525 -13.93 -16.39 1.01
C GLN A 525 -14.22 -16.19 -0.47
N PHE A 526 -15.48 -16.38 -0.87
CA PHE A 526 -15.90 -16.19 -2.25
C PHE A 526 -16.98 -15.11 -2.33
N ILE A 527 -16.66 -14.09 -3.14
CA ILE A 527 -17.57 -13.06 -3.61
C ILE A 527 -17.55 -13.16 -5.14
N PRO A 528 -18.47 -13.93 -5.76
CA PRO A 528 -18.42 -14.14 -7.21
C PRO A 528 -18.26 -12.84 -8.02
N PRO A 529 -18.97 -11.73 -7.72
CA PRO A 529 -18.76 -10.45 -8.41
C PRO A 529 -17.31 -9.95 -8.42
N PHE A 530 -16.52 -10.23 -7.37
CA PHE A 530 -15.12 -9.84 -7.31
C PHE A 530 -14.24 -10.58 -8.32
N SER A 531 -14.63 -11.79 -8.72
CA SER A 531 -13.91 -12.47 -9.82
C SER A 531 -14.10 -11.75 -11.16
N LEU A 532 -15.23 -11.09 -11.39
CA LEU A 532 -15.41 -10.21 -12.56
C LEU A 532 -14.54 -8.96 -12.46
N LEU A 533 -14.45 -8.36 -11.26
CA LEU A 533 -13.58 -7.22 -11.03
C LEU A 533 -12.09 -7.56 -11.19
N TRP A 534 -11.67 -8.81 -10.94
CA TRP A 534 -10.32 -9.27 -11.27
C TRP A 534 -10.06 -9.26 -12.79
N VAL A 535 -11.06 -9.63 -13.61
CA VAL A 535 -10.96 -9.50 -15.07
C VAL A 535 -10.78 -8.04 -15.48
N SER A 536 -11.58 -7.15 -14.88
CA SER A 536 -11.47 -5.70 -15.12
C SER A 536 -10.15 -5.11 -14.61
N MET A 537 -9.62 -5.60 -13.48
CA MET A 537 -8.31 -5.20 -12.96
C MET A 537 -7.17 -5.58 -13.91
N LEU A 538 -7.25 -6.75 -14.56
CA LEU A 538 -6.30 -7.15 -15.59
C LEU A 538 -6.41 -6.24 -16.83
N HIS A 539 -7.62 -5.87 -17.23
CA HIS A 539 -7.85 -4.93 -18.32
C HIS A 539 -7.30 -3.53 -18.00
N ASP A 540 -7.56 -3.02 -16.80
CA ASP A 540 -7.00 -1.75 -16.34
C ASP A 540 -5.46 -1.77 -16.36
N TYR A 541 -4.85 -2.87 -15.90
CA TYR A 541 -3.40 -3.07 -15.97
C TYR A 541 -2.90 -3.04 -17.43
N TRP A 542 -3.56 -3.75 -18.33
CA TRP A 542 -3.24 -3.76 -19.75
C TRP A 542 -3.28 -2.38 -20.41
N MET A 543 -4.23 -1.55 -20.01
CA MET A 543 -4.34 -0.17 -20.50
C MET A 543 -3.18 0.72 -20.04
N TYR A 544 -2.75 0.59 -18.78
CA TYR A 544 -1.74 1.46 -18.19
C TYR A 544 -0.30 0.94 -18.35
N VAL A 545 -0.09 -0.37 -18.47
CA VAL A 545 1.24 -1.00 -18.37
C VAL A 545 1.55 -1.83 -19.61
N ASP A 546 2.72 -1.62 -20.21
CA ASP A 546 3.19 -2.39 -21.38
C ASP A 546 3.83 -3.72 -20.92
N ASP A 547 3.01 -4.63 -20.38
CA ASP A 547 3.38 -6.00 -19.95
C ASP A 547 2.55 -7.05 -20.69
N GLU A 548 2.74 -7.11 -22.01
CA GLU A 548 2.06 -8.08 -22.87
C GLU A 548 2.25 -9.55 -22.41
N PRO A 549 3.43 -9.98 -21.90
CA PRO A 549 3.60 -11.34 -21.38
C PRO A 549 2.62 -11.70 -20.27
N LEU A 550 2.43 -10.84 -19.26
CA LEU A 550 1.49 -11.10 -18.17
C LEU A 550 0.05 -11.22 -18.68
N VAL A 551 -0.37 -10.29 -19.54
CA VAL A 551 -1.75 -10.31 -20.09
C VAL A 551 -1.99 -11.60 -20.89
N LYS A 552 -1.04 -12.04 -21.69
CA LYS A 552 -1.15 -13.30 -22.43
C LYS A 552 -1.17 -14.54 -21.54
N GLU A 553 -0.41 -14.53 -20.47
CA GLU A 553 -0.37 -15.60 -19.47
C GLU A 553 -1.72 -15.73 -18.74
N THR A 554 -2.30 -14.62 -18.30
CA THR A 554 -3.51 -14.59 -17.45
C THR A 554 -4.81 -14.60 -18.27
N LEU A 555 -4.82 -14.17 -19.52
CA LEU A 555 -6.02 -14.14 -20.37
C LEU A 555 -6.76 -15.50 -20.46
N PRO A 556 -6.09 -16.68 -20.59
CA PRO A 556 -6.77 -17.97 -20.52
C PRO A 556 -7.53 -18.19 -19.20
N HIS A 557 -7.09 -17.60 -18.10
CA HIS A 557 -7.67 -17.75 -16.78
C HIS A 557 -8.95 -16.91 -16.63
N THR A 558 -9.01 -15.73 -17.25
CA THR A 558 -10.27 -14.94 -17.32
C THR A 558 -11.39 -15.71 -18.01
N ARG A 559 -11.05 -16.60 -18.94
CA ARG A 559 -12.03 -17.45 -19.63
C ARG A 559 -12.75 -18.37 -18.65
N SER A 560 -12.04 -18.96 -17.68
CA SER A 560 -12.68 -19.84 -16.68
C SER A 560 -13.66 -19.09 -15.81
N VAL A 561 -13.33 -17.86 -15.39
CA VAL A 561 -14.26 -16.97 -14.66
C VAL A 561 -15.51 -16.71 -15.50
N LEU A 562 -15.36 -16.23 -16.73
CA LEU A 562 -16.48 -15.87 -17.58
C LEU A 562 -17.30 -17.06 -18.06
N ASP A 563 -16.70 -18.22 -18.23
CA ASP A 563 -17.40 -19.46 -18.55
C ASP A 563 -18.26 -19.93 -17.35
N TRP A 564 -17.75 -19.78 -16.10
CA TRP A 564 -18.54 -20.04 -14.89
C TRP A 564 -19.76 -19.11 -14.80
N PHE A 565 -19.58 -17.79 -14.96
CA PHE A 565 -20.70 -16.82 -14.97
C PHE A 565 -21.67 -17.10 -16.12
N SER A 566 -21.16 -17.51 -17.28
CA SER A 566 -21.98 -17.85 -18.43
C SER A 566 -22.91 -19.04 -18.17
N ALA A 567 -22.48 -19.98 -17.33
CA ALA A 567 -23.30 -21.10 -16.90
C ALA A 567 -24.42 -20.71 -15.92
N GLN A 568 -24.25 -19.58 -15.21
CA GLN A 568 -25.28 -19.02 -14.32
C GLN A 568 -26.31 -18.16 -15.07
N GLN A 569 -26.09 -17.86 -16.36
CA GLN A 569 -27.01 -17.01 -17.11
C GLN A 569 -28.34 -17.75 -17.38
N ARG A 570 -29.43 -17.16 -16.95
CA ARG A 570 -30.81 -17.67 -17.15
C ARG A 570 -31.21 -17.71 -18.63
N PRO A 571 -32.24 -18.51 -18.99
CA PRO A 571 -32.77 -18.52 -20.36
C PRO A 571 -33.24 -17.15 -20.85
N ASP A 572 -33.72 -16.26 -19.98
CA ASP A 572 -34.16 -14.90 -20.30
C ASP A 572 -33.00 -13.91 -20.51
N GLY A 573 -31.78 -14.26 -20.15
CA GLY A 573 -30.56 -13.46 -20.39
C GLY A 573 -30.02 -12.74 -19.15
N LEU A 574 -30.74 -12.68 -18.05
CA LEU A 574 -30.23 -12.16 -16.76
C LEU A 574 -29.39 -13.22 -16.05
N LEU A 575 -28.56 -12.80 -15.07
CA LEU A 575 -27.88 -13.77 -14.19
C LEU A 575 -28.86 -14.41 -13.20
N GLY A 576 -28.72 -15.70 -12.99
CA GLY A 576 -29.34 -16.46 -11.92
C GLY A 576 -28.60 -16.29 -10.60
N ARG A 577 -29.08 -16.98 -9.57
CA ARG A 577 -28.38 -17.04 -8.28
C ARG A 577 -27.10 -17.84 -8.41
N MET A 578 -26.05 -17.31 -7.79
CA MET A 578 -24.71 -17.88 -7.89
C MET A 578 -24.26 -18.63 -6.64
N GLY A 579 -24.93 -18.40 -5.51
CA GLY A 579 -24.45 -18.88 -4.22
C GLY A 579 -23.29 -18.03 -3.68
N TRP A 580 -22.72 -18.45 -2.57
CA TRP A 580 -21.74 -17.68 -1.82
C TRP A 580 -22.24 -16.28 -1.45
N TRP A 581 -21.30 -15.32 -1.26
CA TRP A 581 -21.67 -13.95 -0.90
C TRP A 581 -21.70 -13.08 -2.16
N GLU A 582 -22.86 -12.86 -2.71
CA GLU A 582 -23.09 -12.07 -3.93
C GLU A 582 -22.99 -10.56 -3.64
N PHE A 583 -21.91 -10.13 -2.96
CA PHE A 583 -21.70 -8.75 -2.54
C PHE A 583 -21.55 -7.81 -3.74
N GLY A 584 -22.18 -6.64 -3.66
CA GLY A 584 -22.05 -5.56 -4.63
C GLY A 584 -21.48 -4.28 -4.02
N ASP A 585 -22.06 -3.80 -2.91
CA ASP A 585 -21.65 -2.59 -2.21
C ASP A 585 -22.32 -2.50 -0.82
N TRP A 586 -21.73 -1.73 0.09
CA TRP A 586 -22.29 -1.43 1.41
C TRP A 586 -23.40 -0.36 1.40
N THR A 587 -24.02 -0.06 0.27
CA THR A 587 -25.15 0.86 0.23
C THR A 587 -26.30 0.36 1.10
N ALA A 588 -27.04 1.28 1.74
CA ALA A 588 -28.17 0.91 2.59
C ALA A 588 -29.31 0.20 1.81
N ASP A 589 -29.32 0.34 0.48
CA ASP A 589 -30.28 -0.34 -0.39
C ASP A 589 -29.98 -1.83 -0.59
N TYR A 590 -28.76 -2.29 -0.19
CA TYR A 590 -28.27 -3.67 -0.35
C TYR A 590 -28.11 -4.37 1.01
N PRO A 591 -29.12 -5.10 1.51
CA PRO A 591 -29.03 -5.81 2.79
C PRO A 591 -27.80 -6.72 2.84
N ARG A 592 -26.89 -6.50 3.81
CA ARG A 592 -25.61 -7.20 3.95
C ARG A 592 -24.72 -7.05 2.70
N GLY A 593 -24.84 -5.93 2.00
CA GLY A 593 -24.07 -5.65 0.79
C GLY A 593 -24.52 -6.43 -0.45
N VAL A 594 -25.64 -7.17 -0.40
CA VAL A 594 -26.11 -8.00 -1.51
C VAL A 594 -27.19 -7.27 -2.31
N PRO A 595 -26.99 -7.04 -3.62
CA PRO A 595 -27.98 -6.41 -4.47
C PRO A 595 -29.31 -7.14 -4.47
N PRO A 596 -30.45 -6.44 -4.58
CA PRO A 596 -31.76 -7.07 -4.67
C PRO A 596 -31.83 -8.08 -5.79
N GLN A 597 -32.45 -9.22 -5.52
CA GLN A 597 -32.71 -10.29 -6.49
C GLN A 597 -33.95 -11.09 -6.13
N GLU A 598 -34.49 -11.78 -7.11
CA GLU A 598 -35.62 -12.68 -6.96
C GLU A 598 -35.18 -14.07 -6.48
N ALA A 599 -36.12 -14.99 -6.28
CA ALA A 599 -35.81 -16.33 -5.78
C ALA A 599 -34.81 -17.11 -6.68
N ASP A 600 -34.88 -16.85 -7.98
CA ASP A 600 -34.01 -17.48 -9.01
C ASP A 600 -32.92 -16.53 -9.57
N GLY A 601 -32.70 -15.35 -8.95
CA GLY A 601 -31.72 -14.36 -9.39
C GLY A 601 -32.34 -13.13 -10.04
N GLY A 602 -31.85 -12.72 -11.20
CA GLY A 602 -32.37 -11.60 -11.99
C GLY A 602 -31.96 -10.22 -11.48
N SER A 603 -30.88 -10.11 -10.70
CA SER A 603 -30.33 -8.82 -10.29
C SER A 603 -29.79 -8.03 -11.49
N ALA A 604 -30.25 -6.79 -11.63
CA ALA A 604 -29.72 -5.86 -12.62
C ALA A 604 -28.23 -5.58 -12.37
N PHE A 605 -27.87 -5.27 -11.15
CA PHE A 605 -26.47 -4.95 -10.77
C PHE A 605 -25.51 -6.09 -11.13
N LEU A 606 -25.80 -7.32 -10.71
CA LEU A 606 -24.92 -8.48 -10.98
C LEU A 606 -24.83 -8.78 -12.48
N THR A 607 -25.95 -8.63 -13.22
CA THR A 607 -25.95 -8.80 -14.68
C THR A 607 -25.12 -7.72 -15.38
N LEU A 608 -25.13 -6.49 -14.88
CA LEU A 608 -24.30 -5.38 -15.39
C LEU A 608 -22.81 -5.63 -15.12
N GLN A 609 -22.43 -6.07 -13.91
CA GLN A 609 -21.03 -6.44 -13.65
C GLN A 609 -20.55 -7.56 -14.58
N PHE A 610 -21.41 -8.54 -14.89
CA PHE A 610 -21.06 -9.57 -15.87
C PHE A 610 -20.85 -8.98 -17.28
N ILE A 611 -21.65 -7.96 -17.68
CA ILE A 611 -21.41 -7.24 -18.94
C ILE A 611 -20.05 -6.53 -18.92
N GLU A 612 -19.66 -5.90 -17.79
CA GLU A 612 -18.35 -5.24 -17.64
C GLU A 612 -17.23 -6.25 -17.89
N GLY A 613 -17.18 -7.35 -17.15
CA GLY A 613 -16.13 -8.35 -17.31
C GLY A 613 -16.09 -8.98 -18.71
N LEU A 614 -17.26 -9.14 -19.38
CA LEU A 614 -17.31 -9.61 -20.76
C LEU A 614 -16.70 -8.60 -21.76
N ARG A 615 -16.95 -7.27 -21.56
CA ARG A 615 -16.38 -6.21 -22.43
C ARG A 615 -14.88 -6.15 -22.31
N ASP A 616 -14.40 -6.12 -21.08
CA ASP A 616 -12.96 -6.04 -20.79
C ASP A 616 -12.21 -7.26 -21.39
N ALA A 617 -12.78 -8.45 -21.23
CA ALA A 617 -12.20 -9.65 -21.82
C ALA A 617 -12.38 -9.70 -23.34
N GLU A 618 -13.45 -9.15 -23.92
CA GLU A 618 -13.63 -9.06 -25.38
C GLU A 618 -12.50 -8.28 -26.02
N GLU A 619 -12.12 -7.14 -25.46
CA GLU A 619 -11.02 -6.30 -25.96
C GLU A 619 -9.68 -7.04 -25.90
N MET A 620 -9.37 -7.68 -24.76
CA MET A 620 -8.13 -8.46 -24.60
C MET A 620 -8.09 -9.69 -25.53
N GLU A 621 -9.25 -10.37 -25.76
CA GLU A 621 -9.33 -11.49 -26.71
C GLU A 621 -9.14 -11.05 -28.16
N LEU A 622 -9.58 -9.86 -28.53
CA LEU A 622 -9.33 -9.28 -29.85
C LEU A 622 -7.85 -8.93 -30.05
N ALA A 623 -7.18 -8.48 -28.98
CA ALA A 623 -5.77 -8.10 -29.04
C ALA A 623 -4.82 -9.33 -29.05
N TYR A 624 -5.05 -10.31 -28.17
CA TYR A 624 -4.09 -11.37 -27.91
C TYR A 624 -4.66 -12.80 -27.92
N GLY A 625 -5.98 -12.93 -28.01
CA GLY A 625 -6.66 -14.21 -27.81
C GLY A 625 -7.37 -14.75 -29.04
N SER A 626 -8.64 -15.12 -28.85
CA SER A 626 -9.48 -15.76 -29.86
C SER A 626 -10.60 -14.84 -30.33
N PRO A 627 -10.62 -14.42 -31.60
CA PRO A 627 -11.73 -13.67 -32.19
C PRO A 627 -13.09 -14.38 -32.01
N GLU A 628 -13.14 -15.71 -32.03
CA GLU A 628 -14.37 -16.46 -31.80
C GLU A 628 -14.86 -16.33 -30.37
N ARG A 629 -13.98 -16.22 -29.39
CA ARG A 629 -14.37 -15.92 -27.99
C ARG A 629 -14.87 -14.49 -27.86
N ALA A 630 -14.16 -13.53 -28.42
CA ALA A 630 -14.63 -12.13 -28.46
C ALA A 630 -16.04 -12.04 -29.05
N HIS A 631 -16.31 -12.69 -30.18
CA HIS A 631 -17.65 -12.74 -30.78
C HIS A 631 -18.70 -13.39 -29.87
N ARG A 632 -18.33 -14.42 -29.07
CA ARG A 632 -19.24 -15.02 -28.10
C ARG A 632 -19.53 -14.07 -26.95
N TYR A 633 -18.52 -13.34 -26.45
CA TYR A 633 -18.71 -12.33 -25.42
C TYR A 633 -19.63 -11.20 -25.90
N ALA A 634 -19.38 -10.66 -27.10
CA ALA A 634 -20.27 -9.69 -27.73
C ALA A 634 -21.73 -10.18 -27.84
N ALA A 635 -21.92 -11.45 -28.20
CA ALA A 635 -23.27 -12.01 -28.29
C ALA A 635 -23.95 -12.12 -26.91
N ARG A 636 -23.20 -12.45 -25.83
CA ARG A 636 -23.72 -12.49 -24.47
C ARG A 636 -24.04 -11.10 -23.95
N ILE A 637 -23.19 -10.12 -24.21
CA ILE A 637 -23.42 -8.71 -23.89
C ILE A 637 -24.73 -8.25 -24.51
N ARG A 638 -24.93 -8.46 -25.80
CA ARG A 638 -26.18 -8.08 -26.50
C ARG A 638 -27.41 -8.77 -25.88
N ARG A 639 -27.29 -10.06 -25.50
CA ARG A 639 -28.38 -10.82 -24.88
C ARG A 639 -28.72 -10.27 -23.48
N ALA A 640 -27.72 -10.02 -22.63
CA ALA A 640 -27.92 -9.47 -21.29
C ALA A 640 -28.48 -8.04 -21.36
N THR A 641 -27.97 -7.19 -22.26
CA THR A 641 -28.48 -5.84 -22.51
C THR A 641 -29.94 -5.85 -22.94
N ALA A 642 -30.32 -6.72 -23.86
CA ALA A 642 -31.72 -6.87 -24.30
C ALA A 642 -32.63 -7.32 -23.17
N ALA A 643 -32.15 -8.24 -22.30
CA ALA A 643 -32.89 -8.71 -21.13
C ALA A 643 -33.15 -7.59 -20.12
N LEU A 644 -32.09 -6.84 -19.77
CA LEU A 644 -32.20 -5.69 -18.86
C LEU A 644 -33.14 -4.62 -19.37
N ASN A 645 -33.06 -4.27 -20.65
CA ASN A 645 -33.94 -3.30 -21.27
C ASN A 645 -35.40 -3.78 -21.31
N ALA A 646 -35.65 -5.06 -21.52
CA ALA A 646 -37.02 -5.61 -21.57
C ALA A 646 -37.64 -5.79 -20.18
N GLN A 647 -36.84 -6.21 -19.18
CA GLN A 647 -37.38 -6.67 -17.90
C GLN A 647 -37.19 -5.64 -16.78
N ASN A 648 -36.01 -4.97 -16.72
CA ASN A 648 -35.68 -4.07 -15.61
C ASN A 648 -36.01 -2.58 -15.90
N TRP A 649 -36.07 -2.15 -17.17
CA TRP A 649 -36.41 -0.77 -17.49
C TRP A 649 -37.82 -0.42 -17.01
N ASP A 650 -37.94 0.62 -16.18
CA ASP A 650 -39.20 1.16 -15.72
C ASP A 650 -39.47 2.55 -16.34
N ALA A 651 -40.33 2.58 -17.32
CA ALA A 651 -40.68 3.81 -18.04
C ALA A 651 -41.35 4.88 -17.16
N ARG A 652 -41.97 4.50 -16.01
CA ARG A 652 -42.58 5.46 -15.08
C ARG A 652 -41.52 6.40 -14.50
N TYR A 653 -40.43 5.82 -14.04
CA TYR A 653 -39.32 6.56 -13.43
C TYR A 653 -38.24 6.91 -14.42
N GLY A 654 -38.17 6.22 -15.58
CA GLY A 654 -37.08 6.35 -16.54
C GLY A 654 -35.74 5.85 -15.93
N LEU A 655 -35.83 4.75 -15.18
CA LEU A 655 -34.71 4.11 -14.46
C LEU A 655 -34.81 2.58 -14.61
N TYR A 656 -33.70 1.90 -14.40
CA TYR A 656 -33.65 0.46 -14.27
C TYR A 656 -33.97 0.07 -12.83
N ALA A 657 -34.97 -0.80 -12.66
CA ALA A 657 -35.24 -1.43 -11.38
C ALA A 657 -34.19 -2.53 -11.09
N ASP A 658 -33.93 -2.78 -9.81
CA ASP A 658 -32.96 -3.79 -9.40
C ASP A 658 -33.33 -5.21 -9.82
N THR A 659 -34.65 -5.48 -9.96
CA THR A 659 -35.18 -6.79 -10.40
C THR A 659 -36.34 -6.62 -11.37
N PRO A 660 -36.70 -7.70 -12.14
CA PRO A 660 -37.90 -7.70 -13.02
C PRO A 660 -39.21 -7.37 -12.32
N ALA A 661 -39.34 -7.65 -11.03
CA ALA A 661 -40.51 -7.30 -10.23
C ALA A 661 -40.71 -5.79 -10.01
N LYS A 662 -39.70 -4.97 -10.28
CA LYS A 662 -39.72 -3.49 -10.23
C LYS A 662 -40.20 -2.94 -8.89
N LYS A 663 -39.63 -3.45 -7.78
CA LYS A 663 -39.98 -3.06 -6.41
C LYS A 663 -38.93 -2.15 -5.76
N SER A 664 -37.69 -2.14 -6.24
CA SER A 664 -36.59 -1.31 -5.79
C SER A 664 -35.77 -0.77 -6.95
N TRP A 665 -35.08 0.33 -6.71
CA TRP A 665 -34.18 1.02 -7.63
C TRP A 665 -32.98 1.46 -6.84
N SER A 666 -31.78 1.30 -7.40
CA SER A 666 -30.53 1.72 -6.78
C SER A 666 -29.75 2.64 -7.69
N ILE A 667 -28.93 3.48 -7.10
CA ILE A 667 -27.97 4.32 -7.84
C ILE A 667 -26.97 3.41 -8.54
N GLU A 668 -26.55 2.34 -7.89
CA GLU A 668 -25.53 1.40 -8.35
C GLU A 668 -25.92 0.75 -9.69
N ALA A 669 -27.09 0.13 -9.76
CA ALA A 669 -27.55 -0.51 -10.99
C ALA A 669 -27.71 0.48 -12.15
N ASN A 670 -28.25 1.67 -11.86
CA ASN A 670 -28.47 2.69 -12.89
C ASN A 670 -27.18 3.34 -13.38
N THR A 671 -26.19 3.53 -12.50
CA THR A 671 -24.84 4.00 -12.84
C THR A 671 -24.15 3.04 -13.82
N LEU A 672 -24.15 1.74 -13.50
CA LEU A 672 -23.58 0.72 -14.39
C LEU A 672 -24.36 0.61 -15.71
N ALA A 673 -25.69 0.76 -15.71
CA ALA A 673 -26.46 0.74 -16.94
C ALA A 673 -26.08 1.87 -17.90
N VAL A 674 -25.70 3.05 -17.36
CA VAL A 674 -25.17 4.18 -18.14
C VAL A 674 -23.75 3.89 -18.60
N LEU A 675 -22.86 3.49 -17.69
CA LEU A 675 -21.45 3.27 -17.96
C LEU A 675 -21.21 2.19 -19.03
N LEU A 676 -22.05 1.15 -19.02
CA LEU A 676 -21.90 -0.01 -19.87
C LEU A 676 -22.75 0.01 -21.15
N ASP A 677 -23.23 1.17 -21.58
CA ASP A 677 -24.04 1.34 -22.78
C ASP A 677 -25.35 0.50 -22.82
N VAL A 678 -25.81 0.00 -21.68
CA VAL A 678 -27.10 -0.70 -21.56
C VAL A 678 -28.23 0.30 -21.69
N ALA A 679 -28.08 1.48 -21.07
CA ALA A 679 -29.01 2.57 -21.22
C ALA A 679 -28.88 3.20 -22.61
N PRO A 680 -30.03 3.44 -23.33
CA PRO A 680 -29.96 4.12 -24.61
C PRO A 680 -29.28 5.48 -24.50
N ARG A 681 -28.46 5.84 -25.49
CA ARG A 681 -27.65 7.06 -25.49
C ARG A 681 -28.46 8.32 -25.16
N GLY A 682 -29.70 8.42 -25.65
CA GLY A 682 -30.58 9.57 -25.39
C GLY A 682 -31.11 9.68 -23.95
N GLU A 683 -31.04 8.59 -23.15
CA GLU A 683 -31.55 8.55 -21.76
C GLU A 683 -30.43 8.74 -20.71
N ARG A 684 -29.18 8.55 -21.06
CA ARG A 684 -28.04 8.47 -20.10
C ARG A 684 -27.91 9.71 -19.22
N ALA A 685 -27.89 10.89 -19.82
CA ALA A 685 -27.82 12.14 -19.06
C ALA A 685 -29.05 12.34 -18.17
N ALA A 686 -30.25 12.01 -18.67
CA ALA A 686 -31.47 12.11 -17.88
C ALA A 686 -31.50 11.12 -16.70
N ILE A 687 -30.98 9.89 -16.87
CA ILE A 687 -30.79 8.92 -15.77
C ILE A 687 -29.88 9.54 -14.73
N LEU A 688 -28.68 9.99 -15.07
CA LEU A 688 -27.72 10.56 -14.13
C LEU A 688 -28.27 11.79 -13.40
N HIS A 689 -29.00 12.68 -14.08
CA HIS A 689 -29.68 13.79 -13.40
C HIS A 689 -30.68 13.31 -12.34
N ARG A 690 -31.40 12.22 -12.60
CA ARG A 690 -32.32 11.62 -11.62
C ARG A 690 -31.57 11.01 -10.46
N LEU A 691 -30.44 10.30 -10.71
CA LEU A 691 -29.61 9.73 -9.64
C LEU A 691 -29.05 10.83 -8.71
N LEU A 692 -28.46 11.89 -9.29
CA LEU A 692 -27.87 13.00 -8.53
C LEU A 692 -28.92 13.80 -7.74
N ALA A 693 -30.19 13.79 -8.15
CA ALA A 693 -31.27 14.48 -7.47
C ALA A 693 -32.05 13.57 -6.49
N SER A 694 -31.75 12.27 -6.43
CA SER A 694 -32.45 11.34 -5.52
C SER A 694 -32.12 11.65 -4.06
N LYS A 695 -33.02 11.23 -3.16
CA LYS A 695 -32.87 11.33 -1.71
C LYS A 695 -33.19 9.99 -1.07
N PRO A 696 -32.50 9.60 0.00
CA PRO A 696 -32.69 8.29 0.62
C PRO A 696 -34.08 8.11 1.23
N ASP A 697 -34.70 9.19 1.76
CA ASP A 697 -35.89 9.10 2.58
C ASP A 697 -37.15 9.69 1.91
N ALA A 698 -37.06 10.15 0.66
CA ALA A 698 -38.19 10.83 0.01
C ALA A 698 -38.19 10.67 -1.50
N GLN A 699 -39.38 10.47 -2.06
CA GLN A 699 -39.61 10.65 -3.48
C GLN A 699 -39.31 12.11 -3.86
N THR A 700 -38.58 12.32 -4.95
CA THR A 700 -38.33 13.63 -5.53
C THR A 700 -38.90 13.73 -6.92
N THR A 701 -38.91 14.94 -7.51
CA THR A 701 -39.41 15.15 -8.88
C THR A 701 -38.34 15.84 -9.70
N VAL A 702 -37.97 15.24 -10.82
CA VAL A 702 -37.02 15.78 -11.79
C VAL A 702 -37.66 15.88 -13.14
N GLU A 703 -37.64 17.06 -13.74
CA GLU A 703 -38.25 17.33 -15.06
C GLU A 703 -39.74 16.88 -15.17
N GLY A 704 -40.49 17.06 -14.08
CA GLY A 704 -41.89 16.67 -14.02
C GLY A 704 -42.14 15.16 -13.81
N ARG A 705 -41.12 14.36 -13.67
CA ARG A 705 -41.16 12.91 -13.40
C ARG A 705 -40.80 12.61 -11.95
N ALA A 706 -41.65 11.89 -11.26
CA ALA A 706 -41.33 11.35 -9.92
C ALA A 706 -40.20 10.35 -10.04
N ILE A 707 -39.25 10.36 -9.06
CA ILE A 707 -38.18 9.37 -8.93
C ILE A 707 -38.28 8.72 -7.55
N PRO A 708 -37.97 7.41 -7.43
CA PRO A 708 -38.04 6.71 -6.15
C PRO A 708 -36.96 7.23 -5.19
N ALA A 709 -37.15 6.98 -3.90
CA ALA A 709 -36.09 7.13 -2.91
C ALA A 709 -34.97 6.13 -3.21
N MET A 710 -33.72 6.58 -3.19
CA MET A 710 -32.51 5.76 -3.35
C MET A 710 -31.46 6.26 -2.39
N SER A 711 -30.71 5.35 -1.79
CA SER A 711 -29.58 5.70 -0.89
C SER A 711 -28.46 6.40 -1.65
N SER A 712 -27.75 7.30 -0.97
CA SER A 712 -26.56 7.92 -1.55
C SER A 712 -25.47 6.85 -1.81
N PRO A 713 -24.71 6.99 -2.90
CA PRO A 713 -23.65 6.02 -3.18
C PRO A 713 -22.56 6.09 -2.11
N THR A 714 -21.99 4.93 -1.77
CA THR A 714 -20.84 4.83 -0.88
C THR A 714 -19.61 5.49 -1.49
N TYR A 715 -18.54 5.69 -0.71
CA TYR A 715 -17.26 6.20 -1.25
C TYR A 715 -16.70 5.27 -2.33
N TYR A 716 -16.81 3.95 -2.13
CA TYR A 716 -16.45 2.94 -3.13
C TYR A 716 -17.19 3.14 -4.44
N PHE A 717 -18.52 3.25 -4.41
CA PHE A 717 -19.31 3.29 -5.63
C PHE A 717 -19.25 4.65 -6.36
N ARG A 718 -18.83 5.71 -5.69
CA ARG A 718 -18.57 7.01 -6.34
C ARG A 718 -17.50 6.93 -7.42
N PHE A 719 -16.56 5.98 -7.31
CA PHE A 719 -15.61 5.65 -8.38
C PHE A 719 -16.35 5.31 -9.70
N TYR A 720 -17.35 4.45 -9.65
CA TYR A 720 -18.14 4.08 -10.85
C TYR A 720 -19.05 5.21 -11.32
N LEU A 721 -19.65 5.96 -10.39
CA LEU A 721 -20.48 7.12 -10.73
C LEU A 721 -19.67 8.19 -11.48
N SER A 722 -18.43 8.45 -11.09
CA SER A 722 -17.54 9.41 -11.79
C SER A 722 -17.28 8.98 -13.23
N ARG A 723 -17.04 7.69 -13.48
CA ARG A 723 -16.88 7.15 -14.85
C ARG A 723 -18.16 7.23 -15.66
N ALA A 724 -19.32 6.99 -15.03
CA ALA A 724 -20.62 7.13 -15.71
C ALA A 724 -20.92 8.60 -16.08
N LEU A 725 -20.56 9.55 -15.22
CA LEU A 725 -20.66 10.99 -15.53
C LEU A 725 -19.79 11.35 -16.74
N GLU A 726 -18.58 10.86 -16.80
CA GLU A 726 -17.68 11.07 -17.92
C GLU A 726 -18.25 10.43 -19.22
N HIS A 727 -18.64 9.16 -19.15
CA HIS A 727 -19.20 8.42 -20.27
C HIS A 727 -20.45 9.13 -20.87
N ALA A 728 -21.24 9.74 -20.03
CA ALA A 728 -22.41 10.52 -20.42
C ALA A 728 -22.09 11.97 -20.82
N ARG A 729 -20.79 12.39 -20.82
CA ARG A 729 -20.32 13.77 -21.05
C ARG A 729 -20.85 14.77 -20.02
N MET A 730 -20.95 14.34 -18.78
CA MET A 730 -21.40 15.14 -17.62
C MET A 730 -20.32 15.30 -16.56
N ALA A 731 -19.06 15.03 -16.87
CA ALA A 731 -17.95 15.09 -15.93
C ALA A 731 -17.70 16.48 -15.33
N ASP A 732 -18.21 17.54 -15.96
CA ASP A 732 -18.27 18.89 -15.38
C ASP A 732 -19.01 18.96 -14.04
N LEU A 733 -19.77 17.92 -13.67
CA LEU A 733 -20.45 17.81 -12.37
C LEU A 733 -19.59 17.12 -11.32
N TYR A 734 -18.41 16.60 -11.68
CA TYR A 734 -17.57 15.80 -10.77
C TYR A 734 -17.16 16.57 -9.51
N LEU A 735 -16.68 17.81 -9.64
CA LEU A 735 -16.22 18.60 -8.48
C LEU A 735 -17.34 18.81 -7.43
N GLN A 736 -18.62 18.80 -7.86
CA GLN A 736 -19.75 18.88 -6.95
C GLN A 736 -19.97 17.55 -6.18
N GLN A 737 -19.41 16.44 -6.65
CA GLN A 737 -19.51 15.13 -5.97
C GLN A 737 -18.46 14.95 -4.88
N LEU A 738 -17.53 15.89 -4.70
CA LEU A 738 -16.48 15.83 -3.68
C LEU A 738 -16.96 16.22 -2.27
N GLN A 739 -18.19 16.70 -2.10
CA GLN A 739 -18.71 17.12 -0.78
C GLN A 739 -18.47 16.09 0.34
N PRO A 740 -18.70 14.77 0.16
CA PRO A 740 -18.44 13.79 1.22
C PRO A 740 -16.98 13.71 1.68
N TRP A 741 -16.02 14.03 0.82
CA TRP A 741 -14.60 14.10 1.19
C TRP A 741 -14.27 15.39 1.95
N TYR A 742 -14.90 16.53 1.60
CA TYR A 742 -14.82 17.75 2.41
C TYR A 742 -15.41 17.54 3.80
N ASP A 743 -16.53 16.83 3.91
CA ASP A 743 -17.15 16.50 5.19
C ASP A 743 -16.19 15.66 6.08
N MET A 744 -15.45 14.71 5.49
CA MET A 744 -14.41 13.96 6.22
C MET A 744 -13.24 14.85 6.67
N LEU A 745 -12.76 15.80 5.84
CA LEU A 745 -11.75 16.78 6.24
C LEU A 745 -12.23 17.62 7.42
N HIS A 746 -13.47 18.10 7.38
CA HIS A 746 -14.07 18.91 8.45
C HIS A 746 -14.30 18.12 9.75
N LEU A 747 -14.47 16.80 9.65
CA LEU A 747 -14.46 15.89 10.79
C LEU A 747 -13.06 15.57 11.31
N GLY A 748 -12.02 16.15 10.71
CA GLY A 748 -10.63 15.99 11.15
C GLY A 748 -10.01 14.64 10.80
N LEU A 749 -10.56 13.90 9.81
CA LEU A 749 -9.95 12.68 9.32
C LEU A 749 -8.64 13.01 8.60
N SER A 750 -7.63 12.20 8.84
CA SER A 750 -6.32 12.30 8.18
C SER A 750 -6.12 11.26 7.09
N THR A 751 -7.07 10.35 6.96
CA THR A 751 -7.21 9.30 5.95
C THR A 751 -8.68 9.17 5.59
N TRP A 752 -9.01 8.52 4.47
CA TRP A 752 -10.40 8.37 4.04
C TRP A 752 -11.06 7.15 4.66
N ALA A 753 -12.24 7.35 5.22
CA ALA A 753 -13.01 6.31 5.88
C ALA A 753 -13.60 5.29 4.88
N GLU A 754 -13.89 4.09 5.38
CA GLU A 754 -14.55 3.00 4.65
C GLU A 754 -15.93 3.41 4.12
N ASN A 755 -16.76 3.96 5.01
CA ASN A 755 -18.15 4.31 4.76
C ASN A 755 -18.47 5.66 5.40
N PRO A 756 -19.59 6.30 5.01
CA PRO A 756 -20.13 7.43 5.76
C PRO A 756 -20.37 7.09 7.24
N GLU A 757 -20.31 8.10 8.10
CA GLU A 757 -20.55 7.92 9.54
C GLU A 757 -21.91 7.26 9.87
N PRO A 758 -21.95 6.36 10.85
CA PRO A 758 -20.82 5.88 11.66
C PRO A 758 -19.95 4.86 10.92
N THR A 759 -18.65 5.10 10.89
CA THR A 759 -17.69 4.22 10.19
C THR A 759 -16.84 3.40 11.16
N ARG A 760 -16.55 2.14 10.80
CA ARG A 760 -15.60 1.29 11.53
C ARG A 760 -14.16 1.72 11.27
N SER A 761 -13.75 1.79 10.02
CA SER A 761 -12.39 2.09 9.58
C SER A 761 -12.26 3.54 9.13
N ASP A 762 -11.25 4.25 9.67
CA ASP A 762 -10.89 5.61 9.24
C ASP A 762 -9.83 5.62 8.13
N CYS A 763 -9.33 4.45 7.72
CA CYS A 763 -8.36 4.32 6.63
C CYS A 763 -8.74 3.16 5.72
N HIS A 764 -9.31 3.48 4.54
CA HIS A 764 -9.80 2.48 3.57
C HIS A 764 -9.55 2.97 2.14
N ALA A 765 -8.69 2.28 1.42
CA ALA A 765 -8.11 2.83 0.20
C ALA A 765 -9.08 2.94 -0.97
N TRP A 766 -10.16 2.17 -1.03
CA TRP A 766 -11.19 2.34 -2.06
C TRP A 766 -11.80 3.76 -2.08
N SER A 767 -11.75 4.45 -0.92
CA SER A 767 -12.22 5.84 -0.79
C SER A 767 -11.22 6.87 -1.31
N ALA A 768 -10.01 6.47 -1.73
CA ALA A 768 -8.98 7.38 -2.24
C ALA A 768 -9.11 7.66 -3.76
N SER A 769 -10.19 7.24 -4.39
CA SER A 769 -10.45 7.46 -5.82
C SER A 769 -10.34 8.92 -6.30
N PRO A 770 -10.56 9.97 -5.48
CA PRO A 770 -10.31 11.35 -5.96
C PRO A 770 -8.89 11.61 -6.46
N ASN A 771 -7.85 10.92 -5.92
CA ASN A 771 -6.49 11.07 -6.44
C ASN A 771 -6.36 10.59 -7.88
N TYR A 772 -7.08 9.54 -8.26
CA TYR A 772 -7.18 9.08 -9.63
C TYR A 772 -8.03 10.05 -10.48
N ASP A 773 -9.21 10.44 -9.99
CA ASP A 773 -10.18 11.25 -10.72
C ASP A 773 -9.67 12.66 -11.02
N LEU A 774 -8.94 13.29 -10.11
CA LEU A 774 -8.37 14.62 -10.32
C LEU A 774 -7.41 14.65 -11.51
N LEU A 775 -6.63 13.59 -11.72
CA LEU A 775 -5.71 13.49 -12.86
C LEU A 775 -6.40 13.02 -14.14
N THR A 776 -7.27 12.01 -14.03
CA THR A 776 -7.82 11.34 -15.22
C THR A 776 -9.12 11.95 -15.71
N LEU A 777 -9.87 12.63 -14.83
CA LEU A 777 -11.15 13.23 -15.16
C LEU A 777 -11.03 14.76 -15.20
N VAL A 778 -10.52 15.41 -14.14
CA VAL A 778 -10.46 16.88 -14.10
C VAL A 778 -9.34 17.38 -15.01
N ALA A 779 -8.11 16.91 -14.88
CA ALA A 779 -7.03 17.21 -15.81
C ALA A 779 -7.18 16.47 -17.15
N GLY A 780 -7.93 15.37 -17.18
CA GLY A 780 -8.35 14.62 -18.35
C GLY A 780 -7.32 13.68 -18.95
N ILE A 781 -6.23 13.34 -18.24
CA ILE A 781 -5.09 12.57 -18.77
C ILE A 781 -5.37 11.06 -18.66
N ARG A 782 -5.51 10.35 -19.80
CA ARG A 782 -5.83 8.92 -19.83
C ARG A 782 -5.11 8.17 -20.94
N PRO A 783 -4.89 6.85 -20.80
CA PRO A 783 -4.46 6.02 -21.91
C PRO A 783 -5.55 5.96 -22.99
N ASP A 784 -5.15 6.12 -24.28
CA ASP A 784 -6.00 5.94 -25.44
C ASP A 784 -5.73 4.58 -26.13
N GLU A 785 -4.53 4.04 -25.91
CA GLU A 785 -4.14 2.71 -26.41
C GLU A 785 -3.49 1.89 -25.28
N PRO A 786 -3.63 0.56 -25.31
CA PRO A 786 -3.02 -0.32 -24.33
C PRO A 786 -1.52 -0.09 -24.14
N GLY A 787 -1.02 -0.28 -22.89
CA GLY A 787 0.35 0.02 -22.53
C GLY A 787 0.63 1.52 -22.44
N PHE A 788 -0.42 2.35 -22.41
CA PHE A 788 -0.37 3.82 -22.43
C PHE A 788 0.46 4.35 -23.62
N ARG A 789 0.43 3.62 -24.76
CA ARG A 789 1.22 3.98 -25.95
C ARG A 789 0.74 5.25 -26.63
N LYS A 790 -0.47 5.68 -26.33
CA LYS A 790 -1.05 6.93 -26.79
C LYS A 790 -1.88 7.57 -25.65
N VAL A 791 -1.88 8.90 -25.57
CA VAL A 791 -2.63 9.63 -24.56
C VAL A 791 -3.85 10.33 -25.16
N GLN A 792 -4.99 10.22 -24.48
CA GLN A 792 -6.14 11.11 -24.69
C GLN A 792 -6.23 12.10 -23.52
N ILE A 793 -6.37 13.38 -23.82
CA ILE A 793 -6.54 14.44 -22.82
C ILE A 793 -7.91 15.08 -23.02
N THR A 794 -8.82 14.89 -22.06
CA THR A 794 -10.18 15.45 -22.11
C THR A 794 -10.47 16.17 -20.79
N PRO A 795 -10.02 17.42 -20.62
CA PRO A 795 -10.16 18.12 -19.34
C PRO A 795 -11.58 18.59 -19.07
N HIS A 796 -11.99 18.58 -17.80
CA HIS A 796 -13.27 19.06 -17.30
C HIS A 796 -13.06 20.19 -16.30
N LEU A 797 -13.04 21.43 -16.77
CA LEU A 797 -12.57 22.62 -16.06
C LEU A 797 -13.69 23.54 -15.58
N ARG A 798 -14.94 23.10 -15.59
CA ARG A 798 -16.07 23.94 -15.21
C ARG A 798 -15.97 24.43 -13.77
N GLY A 799 -15.99 25.74 -13.60
CA GLY A 799 -15.86 26.41 -12.29
C GLY A 799 -14.44 26.68 -11.86
N LEU A 800 -13.44 26.28 -12.66
CA LEU A 800 -12.03 26.59 -12.42
C LEU A 800 -11.56 27.75 -13.31
N HIS A 801 -10.45 28.37 -12.94
CA HIS A 801 -9.74 29.37 -13.72
C HIS A 801 -8.31 28.94 -14.04
N HIS A 802 -7.76 28.05 -13.21
CA HIS A 802 -6.43 27.50 -13.36
C HIS A 802 -6.35 26.05 -12.87
N LEU A 803 -5.62 25.22 -13.62
CA LEU A 803 -5.25 23.89 -13.21
C LEU A 803 -3.87 23.55 -13.81
N ASP A 804 -2.96 23.05 -12.96
CA ASP A 804 -1.63 22.58 -13.32
C ASP A 804 -1.52 21.15 -12.80
N ALA A 805 -1.34 20.17 -13.69
CA ALA A 805 -1.30 18.76 -13.30
C ALA A 805 -0.22 18.00 -14.06
N SER A 806 0.50 17.14 -13.35
CA SER A 806 1.45 16.21 -13.94
C SER A 806 1.15 14.76 -13.52
N MET A 807 1.38 13.84 -14.46
CA MET A 807 1.19 12.41 -14.30
C MET A 807 2.43 11.67 -14.81
N PRO A 808 2.97 10.68 -14.04
CA PRO A 808 4.08 9.86 -14.51
C PRO A 808 3.65 8.99 -15.70
N HIS A 809 4.59 8.74 -16.59
CA HIS A 809 4.48 7.84 -17.73
C HIS A 809 5.79 7.05 -17.88
N ALA A 810 5.78 5.87 -18.48
CA ALA A 810 6.97 5.04 -18.65
C ALA A 810 8.11 5.75 -19.40
N SER A 811 7.80 6.67 -20.33
CA SER A 811 8.79 7.48 -21.07
C SER A 811 9.11 8.84 -20.42
N GLY A 812 8.56 9.18 -19.26
CA GLY A 812 8.77 10.46 -18.57
C GLY A 812 7.52 10.99 -17.90
N GLU A 813 7.24 12.30 -18.03
CA GLU A 813 6.11 12.97 -17.39
C GLU A 813 5.16 13.54 -18.45
N ILE A 814 3.86 13.39 -18.25
CA ILE A 814 2.81 14.11 -18.98
C ILE A 814 2.44 15.31 -18.11
N HIS A 815 2.57 16.53 -18.64
CA HIS A 815 2.27 17.74 -17.91
C HIS A 815 1.26 18.60 -18.65
N THR A 816 0.23 19.09 -17.96
CA THR A 816 -0.83 19.93 -18.50
C THR A 816 -1.02 21.16 -17.64
N VAL A 817 -1.09 22.35 -18.27
CA VAL A 817 -1.45 23.59 -17.59
C VAL A 817 -2.62 24.22 -18.34
N TYR A 818 -3.70 24.46 -17.64
CA TYR A 818 -4.89 25.12 -18.16
C TYR A 818 -5.04 26.49 -17.49
N GLN A 819 -5.22 27.53 -18.32
CA GLN A 819 -5.43 28.91 -17.86
C GLN A 819 -6.61 29.52 -18.56
N LEU A 820 -7.55 30.07 -17.79
CA LEU A 820 -8.69 30.82 -18.32
C LEU A 820 -8.33 32.32 -18.49
N ASP A 821 -8.35 32.80 -19.73
CA ASP A 821 -8.15 34.21 -20.09
C ASP A 821 -9.46 34.80 -20.63
N GLY A 822 -10.17 35.53 -19.78
CA GLY A 822 -11.50 36.05 -20.12
C GLY A 822 -12.51 34.88 -20.28
N THR A 823 -12.87 34.59 -21.53
CA THR A 823 -13.80 33.50 -21.88
C THR A 823 -13.12 32.37 -22.67
N SER A 824 -11.80 32.43 -22.83
CA SER A 824 -11.03 31.45 -23.61
C SER A 824 -10.04 30.72 -22.74
N TRP A 825 -9.96 29.40 -22.91
CA TRP A 825 -8.95 28.58 -22.25
C TRP A 825 -7.67 28.48 -23.10
N THR A 826 -6.53 28.53 -22.45
CA THR A 826 -5.24 28.14 -23.01
C THR A 826 -4.80 26.85 -22.34
N ALA A 827 -4.49 25.83 -23.12
CA ALA A 827 -3.87 24.57 -22.62
C ALA A 827 -2.42 24.54 -23.07
N THR A 828 -1.50 24.39 -22.11
CA THR A 828 -0.10 24.03 -22.38
C THR A 828 0.06 22.55 -22.04
N VAL A 829 0.39 21.74 -23.02
CA VAL A 829 0.58 20.29 -22.86
C VAL A 829 2.03 19.95 -23.18
N THR A 830 2.70 19.23 -22.30
CA THR A 830 4.03 18.67 -22.51
C THR A 830 3.94 17.17 -22.47
N LEU A 831 4.31 16.49 -23.56
CA LEU A 831 4.40 15.03 -23.62
C LEU A 831 5.85 14.57 -23.64
N PRO A 832 6.18 13.44 -23.00
CA PRO A 832 7.51 12.87 -23.04
C PRO A 832 7.87 12.35 -24.42
N ALA A 833 9.17 12.09 -24.64
CA ALA A 833 9.67 11.58 -25.92
C ALA A 833 9.00 10.25 -26.32
N GLY A 834 8.56 10.16 -27.56
CA GLY A 834 7.92 8.96 -28.10
C GLY A 834 6.42 8.85 -27.84
N LEU A 835 5.84 9.65 -26.94
CA LEU A 835 4.41 9.68 -26.71
C LEU A 835 3.71 10.67 -27.66
N SER A 836 2.59 10.25 -28.23
CA SER A 836 1.66 11.09 -29.01
C SER A 836 0.23 10.92 -28.47
N GLY A 837 -0.67 11.74 -28.92
CA GLY A 837 -2.06 11.65 -28.47
C GLY A 837 -2.94 12.74 -29.09
N GLU A 838 -4.02 13.02 -28.39
CA GLU A 838 -4.95 14.07 -28.76
C GLU A 838 -5.52 14.79 -27.52
N LEU A 839 -5.78 16.07 -27.63
CA LEU A 839 -6.58 16.81 -26.69
C LEU A 839 -7.98 17.01 -27.27
N VAL A 840 -9.00 16.55 -26.54
CA VAL A 840 -10.41 16.70 -26.92
C VAL A 840 -11.04 17.82 -26.10
N TRP A 841 -11.57 18.85 -26.81
CA TRP A 841 -12.26 19.97 -26.18
C TRP A 841 -13.63 20.19 -26.84
N GLY A 842 -14.67 19.79 -26.13
CA GLY A 842 -16.02 19.75 -26.66
C GLY A 842 -16.16 18.73 -27.80
N THR A 843 -16.24 19.20 -29.03
CA THR A 843 -16.31 18.36 -30.25
C THR A 843 -15.04 18.46 -31.10
N ARG A 844 -14.02 19.18 -30.66
CA ARG A 844 -12.77 19.42 -31.38
C ARG A 844 -11.65 18.54 -30.83
N GLU A 845 -10.89 17.96 -31.73
CA GLU A 845 -9.70 17.18 -31.47
C GLU A 845 -8.48 17.96 -31.91
N TYR A 846 -7.45 18.01 -31.07
CA TYR A 846 -6.18 18.67 -31.31
C TYR A 846 -5.08 17.61 -31.21
N PRO A 847 -4.39 17.26 -32.31
CA PRO A 847 -3.29 16.29 -32.28
C PRO A 847 -2.18 16.78 -31.35
N LEU A 848 -1.62 15.85 -30.56
CA LEU A 848 -0.52 16.11 -29.64
C LEU A 848 0.70 15.30 -30.05
N HIS A 849 1.88 15.91 -29.91
CA HIS A 849 3.19 15.31 -30.22
C HIS A 849 4.11 15.46 -29.01
N ALA A 850 5.20 14.73 -28.98
CA ALA A 850 6.25 14.88 -27.97
C ALA A 850 6.75 16.32 -27.88
N GLY A 851 7.06 16.80 -26.66
CA GLY A 851 7.45 18.16 -26.34
C GLY A 851 6.30 19.06 -25.95
N MET A 852 6.61 20.34 -25.73
CA MET A 852 5.65 21.35 -25.28
C MET A 852 4.83 21.92 -26.43
N GLN A 853 3.52 22.01 -26.24
CA GLN A 853 2.57 22.59 -27.19
C GLN A 853 1.61 23.50 -26.45
N MET A 854 1.29 24.65 -27.06
CA MET A 854 0.32 25.59 -26.51
C MET A 854 -0.89 25.67 -27.45
N LEU A 855 -2.06 25.40 -26.92
CA LEU A 855 -3.32 25.33 -27.66
C LEU A 855 -4.29 26.37 -27.13
N ARG A 856 -4.91 27.10 -28.01
CA ARG A 856 -6.01 28.00 -27.65
C ARG A 856 -7.33 27.27 -27.84
N LEU A 857 -8.05 27.05 -26.77
CA LEU A 857 -9.30 26.32 -26.77
C LEU A 857 -10.45 27.30 -26.96
N ALA A 858 -11.10 27.26 -28.11
CA ALA A 858 -12.18 28.17 -28.43
C ALA A 858 -13.54 27.64 -27.97
N GLY A 859 -14.34 28.49 -27.32
CA GLY A 859 -15.70 28.22 -26.87
C GLY A 859 -15.74 27.67 -25.43
N GLU A 860 -16.88 27.84 -24.77
CA GLU A 860 -17.14 27.17 -23.47
C GLU A 860 -17.09 25.66 -23.67
N GLY A 861 -16.33 24.94 -22.87
CA GLY A 861 -16.54 23.54 -22.67
C GLY A 861 -17.96 23.36 -22.08
N LYS A 862 -18.89 22.97 -22.91
CA LYS A 862 -20.28 22.69 -22.52
C LYS A 862 -20.35 21.30 -21.91
#